data_e2269c3458451a7d0b5998cd0e277e2d
#
_entry.id   e2269c3458451a7d0b5998cd0e277e2d
#
_cell.length_a   1.000
_cell.length_b   1.000
_cell.length_c   1.000
_cell.angle_alpha   90.00
_cell.angle_beta   90.00
_cell.angle_gamma   90.00
#
_symmetry.space_group_name_H-M   'P 1'
#
loop_
_entity.id
_entity.type
_entity.pdbx_description
1 polymer ?
#
loop_
_entity_poly.entity_id
_entity_poly.type
_entity_poly.pdbx_seq_one_letter_code
_entity_poly.pdbx_strand_id
1 'polypeptide(L)'
;MSLVKYRLKEVAADFGVAPKVIADIISKYFQKPKSNTQVLTDEELNLVFDSMTQTHQIASLEQVFAVKPAPKAEPPKPEAPKAGAPKQEAQQAAKPQQAKPQSQPQNQNRPQQPAAPSAQPAKADKPKEPERKRERRVVDTSAVQVNAGRFADVDNLVSEKVQNYQGGKQRIGGKKGQQGNKQQNGKFRGSKSRNEEQEKMRRLQMEVARKAPLTVKIPEEITVGELASRMKKTAGEVIKCLMKNGVMAAINQTIDFDTAEFVATEMGCKVEKEVTVTIEEQIIDDHVDTAEELETRAPVVVVMGHVDHGKTSLLDAIRKTSVTAEEAGGITQHIGAYTVDVNGNMVTFLDTPGHAAFTSMRARGAKSTDIAILVVAADDGIMPQTIESINHAKAADVPIIVAINKMDKPTANPDKIKEQLTKYDLIPEEWGGETVICPISAKTGQGLDNLLEMVILTAEVLELKANPNRRAKGVVIEARLDKARGPVATLLVQNGTLKQGDIVIAGTAVGRVRVMTNDKGRTVKTAGPSVPVEITGLADVPTPGDEFNAVTDERMARELVEQRRQAQKDALAKMNQKVTLDNLFAKMQEGEMKELPLIVKADVQGSAEALKSSLEKISNEEVRVRVIHAGVGAINESDILLASTAGAIVVGFNVRPDAAAAASAHRANVDMRFYRVIYDAIDEIEAAMKGMLAPKFEEVVIGHAEVRMTYKVSAIGTIAGCMVKDGKVTRDSQVRVLRDNIVIHEGEIGSLQRFKDAVKEVTAGYECGMSVVKYNDIKEGDIFECFVMQEVKR
;
A
#
# COMPACT_ATOMS: atom_id res chain seq x y z
N MET A 1 30.34 10.53 6.92
CA MET A 1 31.53 9.83 6.38
C MET A 1 31.15 8.40 6.08
N SER A 2 31.15 8.00 4.81
CA SER A 2 30.73 6.65 4.39
C SER A 2 31.75 5.61 4.85
N LEU A 3 31.33 4.68 5.71
CA LEU A 3 32.12 3.55 6.21
C LEU A 3 32.18 2.37 5.23
N VAL A 4 31.75 2.52 4.00
CA VAL A 4 31.75 1.43 3.01
C VAL A 4 33.09 1.41 2.30
N LYS A 5 33.89 0.39 2.54
CA LYS A 5 35.21 0.16 1.92
C LYS A 5 35.04 -0.62 0.62
N TYR A 6 35.09 0.05 -0.51
CA TYR A 6 35.01 -0.55 -1.84
C TYR A 6 36.33 -1.22 -2.26
N ARG A 7 36.21 -2.47 -2.78
CA ARG A 7 37.36 -3.20 -3.31
C ARG A 7 37.42 -3.08 -4.82
N LEU A 8 38.63 -3.06 -5.39
CA LEU A 8 38.85 -2.92 -6.83
C LEU A 8 38.01 -3.91 -7.67
N LYS A 9 37.84 -5.15 -7.20
CA LYS A 9 37.04 -6.16 -7.90
C LYS A 9 35.53 -5.85 -7.87
N GLU A 10 35.03 -5.24 -6.80
CA GLU A 10 33.63 -4.86 -6.63
C GLU A 10 33.30 -3.70 -7.55
N VAL A 11 34.12 -2.65 -7.52
CA VAL A 11 34.00 -1.51 -8.44
C VAL A 11 34.08 -1.94 -9.91
N ALA A 12 34.94 -2.90 -10.25
CA ALA A 12 35.03 -3.46 -11.60
C ALA A 12 33.76 -4.19 -12.02
N ALA A 13 33.12 -4.91 -11.10
CA ALA A 13 31.87 -5.60 -11.36
C ALA A 13 30.70 -4.61 -11.56
N ASP A 14 30.65 -3.54 -10.75
CA ASP A 14 29.60 -2.51 -10.83
C ASP A 14 29.66 -1.74 -12.18
N PHE A 15 30.86 -1.46 -12.66
CA PHE A 15 31.05 -0.86 -13.99
C PHE A 15 31.01 -1.86 -15.16
N GLY A 16 30.88 -3.15 -14.91
CA GLY A 16 30.88 -4.18 -15.94
C GLY A 16 32.20 -4.30 -16.73
N VAL A 17 33.33 -3.90 -16.13
CA VAL A 17 34.66 -3.90 -16.78
C VAL A 17 35.63 -4.86 -16.10
N ALA A 18 36.67 -5.28 -16.83
CA ALA A 18 37.69 -6.14 -16.24
C ALA A 18 38.49 -5.38 -15.14
N PRO A 19 38.79 -5.99 -13.99
CA PRO A 19 39.57 -5.36 -12.91
C PRO A 19 40.91 -4.76 -13.35
N LYS A 20 41.47 -5.26 -14.44
CA LYS A 20 42.70 -4.76 -15.03
C LYS A 20 42.55 -3.34 -15.58
N VAL A 21 41.37 -3.00 -16.14
CA VAL A 21 41.09 -1.68 -16.71
C VAL A 21 41.11 -0.62 -15.60
N ILE A 22 40.49 -0.90 -14.46
CA ILE A 22 40.48 -0.02 -13.30
C ILE A 22 41.89 0.10 -12.71
N ALA A 23 42.62 -1.00 -12.63
CA ALA A 23 44.00 -0.97 -12.17
C ALA A 23 44.91 -0.12 -13.08
N ASP A 24 44.67 -0.14 -14.40
CA ASP A 24 45.44 0.68 -15.38
C ASP A 24 45.06 2.16 -15.28
N ILE A 25 43.78 2.48 -14.99
CA ILE A 25 43.34 3.88 -14.73
C ILE A 25 44.03 4.42 -13.46
N ILE A 26 43.98 3.67 -12.38
CA ILE A 26 44.60 4.08 -11.10
C ILE A 26 46.12 4.24 -11.28
N SER A 27 46.78 3.35 -12.04
CA SER A 27 48.25 3.36 -12.23
C SER A 27 48.76 4.59 -13.01
N LYS A 28 47.88 5.37 -13.67
CA LYS A 28 48.26 6.62 -14.37
C LYS A 28 48.51 7.77 -13.41
N TYR A 29 47.85 7.78 -12.25
CA TYR A 29 47.90 8.94 -11.31
C TYR A 29 48.33 8.55 -9.89
N PHE A 30 48.18 7.27 -9.52
CA PHE A 30 48.52 6.67 -8.22
C PHE A 30 49.44 5.43 -8.37
N GLN A 31 49.86 4.87 -7.26
CA GLN A 31 50.64 3.63 -7.26
C GLN A 31 49.78 2.44 -7.75
N LYS A 32 50.35 1.61 -8.60
CA LYS A 32 49.69 0.43 -9.15
C LYS A 32 49.19 -0.49 -8.04
N PRO A 33 47.87 -0.88 -8.04
CA PRO A 33 47.32 -1.76 -7.05
C PRO A 33 48.03 -3.11 -7.00
N LYS A 34 48.35 -3.59 -5.79
CA LYS A 34 49.07 -4.85 -5.59
C LYS A 34 48.21 -6.12 -5.77
N SER A 35 46.92 -6.00 -5.62
CA SER A 35 45.96 -7.12 -5.80
C SER A 35 44.58 -6.62 -6.19
N ASN A 36 43.80 -7.49 -6.85
CA ASN A 36 42.39 -7.22 -7.25
C ASN A 36 41.42 -7.10 -6.04
N THR A 37 41.87 -7.45 -4.85
CA THR A 37 41.11 -7.36 -3.60
C THR A 37 41.51 -6.15 -2.73
N GLN A 38 42.38 -5.27 -3.26
CA GLN A 38 42.80 -4.06 -2.56
C GLN A 38 41.59 -3.12 -2.40
N VAL A 39 41.44 -2.56 -1.20
CA VAL A 39 40.46 -1.51 -0.91
C VAL A 39 40.99 -0.21 -1.50
N LEU A 40 40.15 0.46 -2.27
CA LEU A 40 40.44 1.75 -2.90
C LEU A 40 40.27 2.87 -1.86
N THR A 41 41.10 3.89 -1.94
CA THR A 41 40.90 5.13 -1.20
C THR A 41 39.82 5.99 -1.87
N ASP A 42 39.24 6.94 -1.14
CA ASP A 42 38.19 7.83 -1.69
C ASP A 42 38.73 8.64 -2.89
N GLU A 43 40.00 9.01 -2.90
CA GLU A 43 40.64 9.72 -4.02
C GLU A 43 40.81 8.83 -5.25
N GLU A 44 41.25 7.57 -5.05
CA GLU A 44 41.34 6.57 -6.13
C GLU A 44 39.97 6.24 -6.71
N LEU A 45 38.93 6.17 -5.86
CA LEU A 45 37.56 5.89 -6.24
C LEU A 45 36.99 7.03 -7.09
N ASN A 46 37.12 8.27 -6.67
CA ASN A 46 36.69 9.46 -7.41
C ASN A 46 37.35 9.54 -8.78
N LEU A 47 38.67 9.29 -8.86
CA LEU A 47 39.40 9.27 -10.14
C LEU A 47 38.84 8.18 -11.10
N VAL A 48 38.51 6.99 -10.58
CA VAL A 48 37.94 5.91 -11.38
C VAL A 48 36.55 6.32 -11.88
N PHE A 49 35.70 6.92 -11.03
CA PHE A 49 34.37 7.41 -11.42
C PHE A 49 34.47 8.49 -12.52
N ASP A 50 35.33 9.49 -12.34
CA ASP A 50 35.53 10.57 -13.33
C ASP A 50 36.04 10.02 -14.67
N SER A 51 37.04 9.13 -14.63
CA SER A 51 37.61 8.52 -15.84
C SER A 51 36.60 7.63 -16.57
N MET A 52 35.80 6.86 -15.83
CA MET A 52 34.80 5.98 -16.42
C MET A 52 33.60 6.72 -16.98
N THR A 53 33.12 7.79 -16.31
CA THR A 53 32.06 8.66 -16.81
C THR A 53 32.50 9.44 -18.06
N GLN A 54 33.72 9.94 -18.12
CA GLN A 54 34.26 10.60 -19.31
C GLN A 54 34.47 9.65 -20.50
N THR A 55 34.85 8.39 -20.25
CA THR A 55 35.13 7.43 -21.34
C THR A 55 33.86 6.74 -21.86
N HIS A 56 32.79 6.69 -21.08
CA HIS A 56 31.52 6.06 -21.42
C HIS A 56 30.38 7.08 -21.50
N GLN A 57 30.64 8.30 -21.94
CA GLN A 57 29.58 9.28 -22.22
C GLN A 57 28.67 8.74 -23.32
N ILE A 58 27.38 8.63 -22.99
CA ILE A 58 26.35 8.18 -23.90
C ILE A 58 25.82 9.41 -24.63
N ALA A 59 25.96 9.43 -25.95
CA ALA A 59 25.54 10.57 -26.79
C ALA A 59 24.02 10.76 -26.89
N SER A 60 23.22 9.73 -26.56
CA SER A 60 21.76 9.83 -26.46
C SER A 60 21.20 8.76 -25.53
N LEU A 61 20.12 9.09 -24.79
CA LEU A 61 19.38 8.18 -23.91
C LEU A 61 18.80 6.96 -24.63
N GLU A 62 18.56 7.01 -25.91
CA GLU A 62 18.08 5.90 -26.74
C GLU A 62 19.06 4.72 -26.80
N GLN A 63 20.34 4.96 -26.61
CA GLN A 63 21.36 3.89 -26.58
C GLN A 63 21.33 3.06 -25.29
N VAL A 64 20.78 3.61 -24.20
CA VAL A 64 20.61 2.91 -22.93
C VAL A 64 19.46 1.89 -22.99
N PHE A 65 18.45 2.19 -23.78
CA PHE A 65 17.25 1.36 -23.95
C PHE A 65 17.30 0.40 -25.13
N ALA A 66 18.37 0.43 -25.92
CA ALA A 66 18.60 -0.56 -26.98
C ALA A 66 19.00 -1.90 -26.37
N VAL A 67 18.04 -2.83 -26.29
CA VAL A 67 18.24 -4.19 -25.78
C VAL A 67 19.31 -4.90 -26.61
N LYS A 68 20.48 -5.16 -26.04
CA LYS A 68 21.49 -6.05 -26.63
C LYS A 68 20.97 -7.49 -26.55
N PRO A 69 20.97 -8.27 -27.64
CA PRO A 69 20.60 -9.68 -27.55
C PRO A 69 21.60 -10.42 -26.66
N ALA A 70 21.08 -11.22 -25.73
CA ALA A 70 21.85 -12.00 -24.77
C ALA A 70 22.81 -12.97 -25.50
N PRO A 71 24.08 -13.10 -25.09
CA PRO A 71 25.00 -14.11 -25.64
C PRO A 71 24.54 -15.49 -25.19
N LYS A 72 24.47 -16.44 -26.19
CA LYS A 72 24.18 -17.83 -25.96
C LYS A 72 25.16 -18.43 -24.95
N ALA A 73 24.65 -19.09 -23.93
CA ALA A 73 25.42 -19.79 -22.93
C ALA A 73 26.10 -21.02 -23.58
N GLU A 74 27.43 -21.13 -23.45
CA GLU A 74 28.19 -22.35 -23.68
C GLU A 74 28.04 -23.29 -22.46
N PRO A 75 28.02 -24.63 -22.66
CA PRO A 75 27.82 -25.59 -21.59
C PRO A 75 29.06 -25.72 -20.69
N PRO A 76 28.89 -25.98 -19.39
CA PRO A 76 29.99 -26.04 -18.43
C PRO A 76 30.80 -27.35 -18.62
N LYS A 77 32.13 -27.22 -18.67
CA LYS A 77 33.11 -28.33 -18.56
C LYS A 77 33.18 -28.79 -17.09
N PRO A 78 33.35 -30.08 -16.86
CA PRO A 78 33.38 -30.66 -15.52
C PRO A 78 34.74 -30.45 -14.83
N GLU A 79 34.70 -29.95 -13.58
CA GLU A 79 35.85 -29.98 -12.68
C GLU A 79 35.83 -31.22 -11.80
N ALA A 80 36.99 -31.84 -11.69
CA ALA A 80 37.26 -33.05 -10.97
C ALA A 80 37.39 -32.82 -9.43
N PRO A 81 37.24 -33.88 -8.62
CA PRO A 81 37.10 -33.76 -7.17
C PRO A 81 38.44 -33.67 -6.44
N LYS A 82 38.51 -32.86 -5.37
CA LYS A 82 39.56 -32.99 -4.36
C LYS A 82 38.99 -33.44 -3.03
N ALA A 83 39.52 -34.54 -2.60
CA ALA A 83 39.33 -35.24 -1.36
C ALA A 83 39.90 -34.47 -0.14
N GLY A 84 39.40 -34.76 1.02
CA GLY A 84 40.03 -34.40 2.28
C GLY A 84 39.10 -34.42 3.48
N ALA A 85 38.84 -35.62 4.01
CA ALA A 85 38.45 -35.79 5.42
C ALA A 85 39.74 -35.84 6.25
N PRO A 86 39.74 -35.79 7.62
CA PRO A 86 38.99 -36.71 8.48
C PRO A 86 38.51 -36.17 9.88
N LYS A 87 37.52 -36.89 10.47
CA LYS A 87 37.47 -37.45 11.83
C LYS A 87 37.69 -36.50 13.04
N GLN A 88 37.05 -36.63 14.14
CA GLN A 88 36.51 -37.64 15.09
C GLN A 88 35.80 -36.86 16.19
N GLU A 89 34.92 -37.21 17.04
CA GLU A 89 34.45 -38.39 17.79
C GLU A 89 33.20 -37.93 18.57
N ALA A 90 32.14 -38.56 18.57
CA ALA A 90 31.64 -39.70 19.38
C ALA A 90 31.61 -39.47 20.89
N GLN A 91 30.40 -39.51 21.45
CA GLN A 91 29.98 -40.38 22.56
C GLN A 91 28.66 -39.88 23.13
N GLN A 92 27.66 -40.68 22.99
CA GLN A 92 26.98 -41.59 23.93
C GLN A 92 25.97 -40.87 24.83
N ALA A 93 24.75 -41.13 24.62
CA ALA A 93 23.86 -42.23 25.00
C ALA A 93 23.18 -41.99 26.35
N ALA A 94 21.85 -41.96 26.34
CA ALA A 94 21.00 -42.80 27.21
C ALA A 94 19.51 -42.51 26.93
N LYS A 95 18.83 -43.46 26.37
CA LYS A 95 17.44 -43.84 26.66
C LYS A 95 17.50 -44.74 27.91
N PRO A 96 16.44 -45.02 28.69
CA PRO A 96 15.15 -45.49 28.22
C PRO A 96 13.90 -45.23 29.08
N GLN A 97 12.79 -45.80 28.55
CA GLN A 97 11.60 -46.41 29.17
C GLN A 97 10.43 -45.50 29.46
N GLN A 98 9.38 -45.63 28.67
CA GLN A 98 8.24 -46.59 28.67
C GLN A 98 7.49 -46.71 30.00
N ALA A 99 6.22 -46.29 29.99
CA ALA A 99 5.13 -47.03 30.56
C ALA A 99 3.76 -46.51 29.99
N LYS A 100 3.10 -47.32 29.23
CA LYS A 100 1.65 -47.50 29.12
C LYS A 100 1.32 -48.72 30.05
N PRO A 101 0.06 -49.13 30.34
CA PRO A 101 -1.24 -48.68 29.88
C PRO A 101 -2.39 -48.82 30.90
N GLN A 102 -3.64 -48.75 30.39
CA GLN A 102 -4.93 -49.30 30.91
C GLN A 102 -5.73 -48.35 31.80
N SER A 103 -7.02 -48.18 31.73
CA SER A 103 -8.13 -48.99 31.14
C SER A 103 -9.41 -48.17 31.18
N GLN A 104 -10.28 -48.37 30.16
CA GLN A 104 -11.72 -48.08 30.27
C GLN A 104 -12.40 -48.97 31.31
N PRO A 105 -13.59 -48.64 31.85
CA PRO A 105 -14.79 -49.18 31.18
C PRO A 105 -16.03 -48.25 31.10
N GLN A 106 -16.81 -48.59 30.11
CA GLN A 106 -18.22 -48.33 29.86
C GLN A 106 -19.15 -48.25 31.09
N ASN A 107 -20.17 -47.36 31.04
CA ASN A 107 -21.57 -47.80 31.06
C ASN A 107 -22.54 -46.68 30.72
N GLN A 108 -23.28 -46.89 29.67
CA GLN A 108 -24.75 -46.85 29.46
C GLN A 108 -25.56 -46.15 30.55
N ASN A 109 -26.34 -45.10 30.13
CA ASN A 109 -27.81 -45.18 30.21
C ASN A 109 -28.46 -43.94 29.61
N ARG A 110 -29.27 -44.20 28.59
CA ARG A 110 -30.41 -43.38 28.13
C ARG A 110 -31.63 -43.91 28.88
N PRO A 111 -32.57 -43.05 29.35
CA PRO A 111 -33.89 -43.14 28.70
C PRO A 111 -34.60 -41.79 28.48
N GLN A 112 -35.26 -41.74 27.30
CA GLN A 112 -36.66 -41.42 27.02
C GLN A 112 -37.33 -40.15 27.57
N GLN A 113 -37.86 -39.41 26.58
CA GLN A 113 -38.95 -38.45 26.69
C GLN A 113 -40.19 -39.05 27.35
N PRO A 114 -41.08 -38.19 27.86
CA PRO A 114 -42.42 -38.17 27.22
C PRO A 114 -43.00 -36.77 26.98
N ALA A 115 -44.03 -36.88 26.13
CA ALA A 115 -44.88 -35.96 25.44
C ALA A 115 -45.63 -34.91 26.28
N ALA A 116 -46.08 -33.88 25.54
CA ALA A 116 -47.02 -32.83 25.88
C ALA A 116 -48.34 -33.27 26.52
N PRO A 117 -49.09 -32.32 27.14
CA PRO A 117 -50.29 -31.91 26.43
C PRO A 117 -50.62 -30.40 26.45
N SER A 118 -51.38 -30.07 25.43
CA SER A 118 -52.13 -28.89 25.12
C SER A 118 -52.99 -28.29 26.24
N ALA A 119 -53.09 -26.97 26.27
CA ALA A 119 -54.36 -26.28 26.55
C ALA A 119 -54.27 -24.79 26.10
N GLN A 120 -55.05 -24.42 25.11
CA GLN A 120 -55.57 -23.06 24.93
C GLN A 120 -56.63 -22.80 26.00
N PRO A 121 -56.87 -21.54 26.43
CA PRO A 121 -58.07 -20.91 25.95
C PRO A 121 -58.01 -19.38 25.64
N ALA A 122 -58.86 -19.07 24.71
CA ALA A 122 -59.77 -17.92 24.59
C ALA A 122 -59.27 -16.48 24.41
N LYS A 123 -59.72 -15.99 23.26
CA LYS A 123 -59.97 -14.66 22.73
C LYS A 123 -60.32 -13.55 23.73
N ALA A 124 -59.73 -12.38 23.50
CA ALA A 124 -60.37 -11.09 23.75
C ALA A 124 -60.11 -10.16 22.59
N ASP A 125 -61.17 -9.74 21.96
CA ASP A 125 -61.25 -8.73 20.88
C ASP A 125 -60.71 -7.37 21.28
N LYS A 126 -59.95 -6.70 20.41
CA LYS A 126 -59.87 -5.25 20.31
C LYS A 126 -59.75 -4.78 18.86
N PRO A 127 -60.24 -3.57 18.58
CA PRO A 127 -60.89 -3.23 17.31
C PRO A 127 -59.91 -2.82 16.20
N LYS A 128 -60.34 -3.04 14.96
CA LYS A 128 -59.75 -2.65 13.73
C LYS A 128 -59.68 -1.12 13.60
N GLU A 129 -58.54 -0.54 13.40
CA GLU A 129 -58.30 0.79 12.81
C GLU A 129 -58.29 0.66 11.28
N PRO A 130 -58.86 1.67 10.54
CA PRO A 130 -59.14 1.47 9.13
C PRO A 130 -57.91 1.71 8.25
N GLU A 131 -57.80 0.88 7.21
CA GLU A 131 -56.87 1.04 6.08
C GLU A 131 -57.01 2.41 5.43
N ARG A 132 -55.95 3.25 5.51
CA ARG A 132 -55.82 4.43 4.67
C ARG A 132 -55.45 4.02 3.25
N LYS A 133 -56.43 4.07 2.34
CA LYS A 133 -56.21 4.10 0.90
C LYS A 133 -55.33 5.29 0.53
N ARG A 134 -54.19 5.03 -0.13
CA ARG A 134 -53.37 6.04 -0.78
C ARG A 134 -54.12 6.60 -1.96
N GLU A 135 -54.76 7.76 -1.80
CA GLU A 135 -55.22 8.60 -2.89
C GLU A 135 -54.02 9.25 -3.60
N ARG A 136 -53.90 9.00 -4.89
CA ARG A 136 -53.00 9.76 -5.77
C ARG A 136 -53.56 11.20 -5.84
N ARG A 137 -52.87 12.14 -5.18
CA ARG A 137 -53.11 13.56 -5.45
C ARG A 137 -52.57 13.88 -6.84
N VAL A 138 -53.44 14.09 -7.79
CA VAL A 138 -53.15 14.80 -9.02
C VAL A 138 -53.01 16.28 -8.67
N VAL A 139 -51.81 16.83 -8.79
CA VAL A 139 -51.57 18.26 -8.61
C VAL A 139 -51.92 18.92 -9.93
N ASP A 140 -53.01 19.67 -9.95
CA ASP A 140 -53.47 20.50 -11.04
C ASP A 140 -52.53 21.75 -11.14
N THR A 141 -51.72 21.79 -12.20
CA THR A 141 -50.74 22.85 -12.43
C THR A 141 -51.29 24.02 -13.23
N SER A 142 -52.60 24.09 -13.47
CA SER A 142 -53.23 25.11 -14.31
C SER A 142 -53.39 26.50 -13.63
N ALA A 143 -53.01 26.64 -12.33
CA ALA A 143 -53.18 27.89 -11.57
C ALA A 143 -51.86 28.58 -11.16
N VAL A 144 -50.70 28.20 -11.76
CA VAL A 144 -49.45 28.92 -11.52
C VAL A 144 -49.28 30.02 -12.57
N GLN A 145 -49.70 31.22 -12.26
CA GLN A 145 -49.32 32.41 -13.04
C GLN A 145 -47.82 32.68 -12.78
N VAL A 146 -47.02 32.37 -13.76
CA VAL A 146 -45.58 32.74 -13.76
C VAL A 146 -45.51 34.23 -14.05
N ASN A 147 -45.04 35.00 -13.09
CA ASN A 147 -44.79 36.43 -13.24
C ASN A 147 -43.60 36.63 -14.18
N ALA A 148 -43.87 36.87 -15.46
CA ALA A 148 -42.85 36.98 -16.52
C ALA A 148 -41.94 38.23 -16.38
N GLY A 149 -42.22 39.13 -15.39
CA GLY A 149 -41.41 40.33 -15.16
C GLY A 149 -40.05 40.12 -14.51
N ARG A 150 -39.72 38.87 -14.06
CA ARG A 150 -38.40 38.58 -13.46
C ARG A 150 -37.37 37.99 -14.45
N PHE A 151 -37.76 37.75 -15.68
CA PHE A 151 -36.88 37.20 -16.72
C PHE A 151 -36.48 38.16 -17.81
N ALA A 152 -36.97 39.42 -17.76
CA ALA A 152 -36.63 40.46 -18.76
C ALA A 152 -35.16 40.86 -18.73
N ASP A 153 -34.48 40.71 -17.59
CA ASP A 153 -33.05 41.07 -17.45
C ASP A 153 -32.09 39.97 -17.96
N VAL A 154 -32.55 38.76 -18.12
CA VAL A 154 -31.71 37.63 -18.62
C VAL A 154 -31.63 37.65 -20.15
N ASP A 155 -32.69 38.08 -20.83
CA ASP A 155 -32.65 38.18 -22.31
C ASP A 155 -31.78 39.32 -22.79
N ASN A 156 -31.61 40.38 -22.01
CA ASN A 156 -30.67 41.48 -22.34
C ASN A 156 -29.19 41.06 -22.19
N LEU A 157 -28.89 40.17 -21.26
CA LEU A 157 -27.52 39.63 -21.09
C LEU A 157 -27.11 38.59 -22.14
N VAL A 158 -28.10 37.92 -22.78
CA VAL A 158 -27.83 36.95 -23.84
C VAL A 158 -27.72 37.65 -25.20
N SER A 159 -28.45 38.78 -25.41
CA SER A 159 -28.43 39.55 -26.66
C SER A 159 -27.10 40.32 -26.86
N GLU A 160 -26.41 40.75 -25.77
CA GLU A 160 -25.08 41.39 -25.89
C GLU A 160 -23.93 40.42 -26.27
N LYS A 161 -24.05 39.15 -25.90
CA LYS A 161 -23.02 38.15 -26.23
C LYS A 161 -23.13 37.56 -27.63
N VAL A 162 -24.28 37.67 -28.30
CA VAL A 162 -24.51 37.10 -29.63
C VAL A 162 -24.21 38.08 -30.75
N GLN A 163 -24.17 39.40 -30.48
CA GLN A 163 -23.89 40.43 -31.50
C GLN A 163 -22.39 40.56 -31.85
N ASN A 164 -21.48 39.92 -31.15
CA ASN A 164 -20.05 40.00 -31.42
C ASN A 164 -19.49 38.86 -32.31
N TYR A 165 -20.35 37.99 -32.86
CA TYR A 165 -19.91 36.88 -33.70
C TYR A 165 -20.67 36.78 -35.01
N GLN A 166 -20.62 37.86 -35.87
CA GLN A 166 -20.87 37.68 -37.30
C GLN A 166 -19.96 38.61 -38.11
N GLY A 167 -18.96 37.96 -38.69
CA GLY A 167 -17.99 38.52 -39.55
C GLY A 167 -18.53 39.08 -40.88
N GLY A 168 -17.79 40.02 -41.38
CA GLY A 168 -18.07 40.81 -42.54
C GLY A 168 -18.35 40.08 -43.82
N LYS A 169 -19.24 40.68 -44.60
CA LYS A 169 -19.24 40.61 -46.06
C LYS A 169 -19.39 42.03 -46.61
N GLN A 170 -18.35 42.44 -47.26
CA GLN A 170 -18.34 43.64 -48.15
C GLN A 170 -19.47 43.56 -49.15
N ARG A 171 -20.15 44.68 -49.34
CA ARG A 171 -20.73 45.08 -50.65
C ARG A 171 -20.61 46.59 -50.89
N ILE A 172 -19.95 46.85 -51.94
CA ILE A 172 -19.75 48.15 -52.63
C ILE A 172 -21.05 48.65 -53.24
N GLY A 173 -21.32 49.94 -53.13
CA GLY A 173 -22.07 50.63 -54.17
C GLY A 173 -23.25 51.49 -53.78
N GLY A 174 -23.18 52.73 -54.04
CA GLY A 174 -24.33 53.52 -54.45
C GLY A 174 -24.59 54.83 -53.71
N LYS A 175 -24.16 55.87 -54.42
CA LYS A 175 -24.39 57.30 -54.44
C LYS A 175 -25.79 57.83 -54.12
N LYS A 176 -25.74 59.12 -53.70
CA LYS A 176 -26.80 60.21 -53.80
C LYS A 176 -27.64 60.31 -52.51
N GLY A 177 -27.88 61.44 -51.99
CA GLY A 177 -27.78 62.87 -52.37
C GLY A 177 -28.59 63.72 -51.40
N GLN A 178 -28.06 64.84 -51.19
CA GLN A 178 -28.73 66.15 -51.11
C GLN A 178 -29.52 66.66 -49.92
N GLN A 179 -29.05 67.80 -49.47
CA GLN A 179 -29.77 69.03 -49.01
C GLN A 179 -30.34 68.92 -47.53
N GLY A 180 -30.00 69.69 -46.67
CA GLY A 180 -29.75 71.15 -46.63
C GLY A 180 -30.47 71.72 -45.40
N ASN A 181 -29.88 72.41 -44.49
CA ASN A 181 -30.32 73.75 -44.21
C ASN A 181 -29.46 74.38 -43.10
N LYS A 182 -29.21 75.68 -43.33
CA LYS A 182 -28.52 76.62 -42.55
C LYS A 182 -29.24 76.95 -41.24
N GLN A 183 -28.47 77.25 -40.13
CA GLN A 183 -28.42 78.58 -39.51
C GLN A 183 -27.72 78.48 -38.16
N GLN A 184 -26.66 79.10 -38.02
CA GLN A 184 -26.26 80.36 -37.35
C GLN A 184 -25.84 80.23 -35.88
N ASN A 185 -24.60 80.65 -35.78
CA ASN A 185 -24.06 81.55 -34.73
C ASN A 185 -23.77 81.13 -33.32
N GLY A 186 -22.50 81.13 -32.98
CA GLY A 186 -22.05 81.32 -31.59
C GLY A 186 -20.55 81.10 -31.47
N LYS A 187 -19.75 82.13 -31.51
CA LYS A 187 -18.35 82.26 -31.23
C LYS A 187 -17.94 81.52 -29.95
N PHE A 188 -17.05 80.50 -30.04
CA PHE A 188 -16.09 80.25 -28.99
C PHE A 188 -14.78 79.78 -29.64
N ARG A 189 -13.86 80.67 -29.87
CA ARG A 189 -12.43 80.45 -30.11
C ARG A 189 -11.81 80.12 -28.76
N GLY A 190 -11.43 78.88 -28.52
CA GLY A 190 -10.67 78.50 -27.34
C GLY A 190 -10.50 76.99 -27.07
N SER A 191 -11.25 76.07 -27.70
CA SER A 191 -11.18 74.65 -27.37
C SER A 191 -10.49 73.76 -28.45
N LYS A 192 -10.20 74.29 -29.67
CA LYS A 192 -9.57 73.42 -30.66
C LYS A 192 -8.09 73.10 -30.44
N SER A 193 -7.32 74.00 -29.82
CA SER A 193 -5.89 73.77 -29.55
C SER A 193 -5.65 72.77 -28.48
N ARG A 194 -6.51 72.73 -27.44
CA ARG A 194 -6.42 71.79 -26.33
C ARG A 194 -6.79 70.37 -26.72
N ASN A 195 -7.75 70.19 -27.62
CA ASN A 195 -8.13 68.88 -28.13
C ASN A 195 -7.09 68.33 -29.10
N GLU A 196 -6.48 69.14 -29.94
CA GLU A 196 -5.40 68.73 -30.84
C GLU A 196 -4.10 68.36 -30.06
N GLU A 197 -3.79 69.07 -28.98
CA GLU A 197 -2.70 68.70 -28.11
C GLU A 197 -3.01 67.40 -27.32
N GLN A 198 -4.21 67.24 -26.82
CA GLN A 198 -4.61 65.94 -26.19
C GLN A 198 -4.63 64.78 -27.18
N GLU A 199 -5.06 65.01 -28.42
CA GLU A 199 -4.98 63.98 -29.46
C GLU A 199 -3.56 63.69 -29.88
N LYS A 200 -2.67 64.68 -29.96
CA LYS A 200 -1.24 64.48 -30.20
C LYS A 200 -0.56 63.76 -29.07
N MET A 201 -0.87 64.14 -27.80
CA MET A 201 -0.37 63.39 -26.61
C MET A 201 -0.87 61.97 -26.59
N ARG A 202 -2.15 61.74 -26.91
CA ARG A 202 -2.71 60.39 -27.01
C ARG A 202 -2.06 59.56 -28.14
N ARG A 203 -1.78 60.17 -29.29
CA ARG A 203 -1.03 59.54 -30.40
C ARG A 203 0.41 59.25 -30.03
N LEU A 204 1.08 60.17 -29.34
CA LEU A 204 2.43 59.97 -28.82
C LEU A 204 2.45 58.89 -27.73
N GLN A 205 1.50 58.88 -26.80
CA GLN A 205 1.32 57.79 -25.81
C GLN A 205 1.04 56.44 -26.46
N MET A 206 0.20 56.39 -27.52
CA MET A 206 -0.01 55.17 -28.30
C MET A 206 1.23 54.73 -29.10
N GLU A 207 2.04 55.66 -29.57
CA GLU A 207 3.27 55.36 -30.28
C GLU A 207 4.40 54.90 -29.34
N VAL A 208 4.48 55.49 -28.13
CA VAL A 208 5.39 55.05 -27.06
C VAL A 208 4.95 53.67 -26.53
N ALA A 209 3.63 53.46 -26.34
CA ALA A 209 3.09 52.16 -25.95
C ALA A 209 3.27 51.06 -27.02
N ARG A 210 3.32 51.46 -28.31
CA ARG A 210 3.66 50.54 -29.44
C ARG A 210 5.15 50.21 -29.53
N LYS A 211 6.02 51.08 -29.05
CA LYS A 211 7.49 50.91 -29.04
C LYS A 211 8.03 50.32 -27.75
N ALA A 212 7.22 50.24 -26.66
CA ALA A 212 7.60 49.54 -25.44
C ALA A 212 7.70 48.05 -25.74
N PRO A 213 8.78 47.34 -25.32
CA PRO A 213 8.87 45.91 -25.46
C PRO A 213 7.71 45.24 -24.69
N LEU A 214 7.04 44.33 -25.35
CA LEU A 214 5.90 43.61 -24.76
C LEU A 214 6.42 42.75 -23.59
N THR A 215 5.93 42.99 -22.41
CA THR A 215 6.25 42.13 -21.26
C THR A 215 5.36 40.89 -21.31
N VAL A 216 5.97 39.72 -21.38
CA VAL A 216 5.29 38.45 -21.44
C VAL A 216 5.56 37.69 -20.15
N LYS A 217 4.52 37.25 -19.45
CA LYS A 217 4.63 36.36 -18.30
C LYS A 217 4.66 34.92 -18.78
N ILE A 218 5.67 34.17 -18.37
CA ILE A 218 5.91 32.79 -18.77
C ILE A 218 5.94 31.90 -17.52
N PRO A 219 5.11 30.82 -17.45
CA PRO A 219 5.18 29.80 -16.40
C PRO A 219 6.41 28.90 -16.58
N GLU A 220 6.66 27.98 -15.67
CA GLU A 220 7.79 27.03 -15.74
C GLU A 220 7.76 26.14 -16.99
N GLU A 221 6.56 25.73 -17.42
CA GLU A 221 6.34 25.02 -18.69
C GLU A 221 5.24 25.72 -19.48
N ILE A 222 5.46 25.90 -20.76
CA ILE A 222 4.50 26.56 -21.65
C ILE A 222 4.46 25.85 -23.02
N THR A 223 3.28 25.74 -23.65
CA THR A 223 3.21 25.24 -25.03
C THR A 223 3.67 26.28 -26.02
N VAL A 224 4.30 25.83 -27.11
CA VAL A 224 4.75 26.73 -28.20
C VAL A 224 3.62 27.59 -28.73
N GLY A 225 2.41 27.04 -28.84
CA GLY A 225 1.21 27.77 -29.29
C GLY A 225 0.77 28.88 -28.34
N GLU A 226 0.84 28.60 -27.04
CA GLU A 226 0.49 29.56 -26.00
C GLU A 226 1.53 30.67 -25.86
N LEU A 227 2.83 30.32 -25.91
CA LEU A 227 3.91 31.29 -25.94
C LEU A 227 3.76 32.25 -27.12
N ALA A 228 3.48 31.74 -28.33
CA ALA A 228 3.22 32.55 -29.51
C ALA A 228 2.04 33.52 -29.33
N SER A 229 0.97 33.02 -28.70
CA SER A 229 -0.24 33.80 -28.39
C SER A 229 0.06 34.92 -27.40
N ARG A 230 0.79 34.63 -26.32
CA ARG A 230 1.19 35.60 -25.28
C ARG A 230 2.13 36.66 -25.84
N MET A 231 3.04 36.30 -26.76
CA MET A 231 3.92 37.23 -27.49
C MET A 231 3.21 37.96 -28.61
N LYS A 232 1.95 37.68 -28.92
CA LYS A 232 1.21 38.22 -30.10
C LYS A 232 1.93 37.97 -31.41
N LYS A 233 2.60 36.83 -31.53
CA LYS A 233 3.32 36.37 -32.73
C LYS A 233 2.66 35.13 -33.30
N THR A 234 3.04 34.73 -34.49
CA THR A 234 2.55 33.49 -35.08
C THR A 234 3.34 32.28 -34.55
N ALA A 235 2.67 31.15 -34.31
CA ALA A 235 3.36 29.94 -33.86
C ALA A 235 4.48 29.51 -34.83
N GLY A 236 4.31 29.78 -36.14
CA GLY A 236 5.33 29.48 -37.13
C GLY A 236 6.61 30.31 -37.01
N GLU A 237 6.54 31.55 -36.50
CA GLU A 237 7.70 32.37 -36.19
C GLU A 237 8.46 31.86 -34.99
N VAL A 238 7.72 31.41 -33.92
CA VAL A 238 8.30 30.82 -32.71
C VAL A 238 8.98 29.50 -33.02
N ILE A 239 8.35 28.63 -33.83
CA ILE A 239 8.95 27.37 -34.26
C ILE A 239 10.22 27.60 -35.09
N LYS A 240 10.21 28.60 -36.00
CA LYS A 240 11.41 28.93 -36.77
C LYS A 240 12.56 29.41 -35.88
N CYS A 241 12.27 30.19 -34.81
CA CYS A 241 13.24 30.63 -33.85
C CYS A 241 13.82 29.43 -33.05
N LEU A 242 12.94 28.51 -32.55
CA LEU A 242 13.34 27.28 -31.88
C LEU A 242 14.22 26.40 -32.79
N MET A 243 13.84 26.23 -34.08
CA MET A 243 14.62 25.43 -35.04
C MET A 243 16.01 26.02 -35.32
N LYS A 244 16.13 27.36 -35.37
CA LYS A 244 17.45 28.01 -35.49
C LYS A 244 18.36 27.72 -34.31
N ASN A 245 17.80 27.57 -33.14
CA ASN A 245 18.51 27.29 -31.90
C ASN A 245 18.63 25.77 -31.61
N GLY A 246 18.29 24.89 -32.58
CA GLY A 246 18.46 23.44 -32.49
C GLY A 246 17.35 22.70 -31.77
N VAL A 247 16.29 23.40 -31.35
CA VAL A 247 15.16 22.78 -30.66
C VAL A 247 14.02 22.52 -31.66
N MET A 248 13.69 21.26 -31.91
CA MET A 248 12.53 20.90 -32.72
C MET A 248 11.31 20.73 -31.81
N ALA A 249 10.36 21.65 -31.90
CA ALA A 249 9.13 21.58 -31.11
C ALA A 249 7.89 21.77 -32.00
N ALA A 250 6.87 20.94 -31.75
CA ALA A 250 5.54 21.06 -32.36
C ALA A 250 4.69 22.14 -31.66
N ILE A 251 3.60 22.60 -32.28
CA ILE A 251 2.73 23.65 -31.71
C ILE A 251 2.19 23.30 -30.32
N ASN A 252 1.86 22.04 -30.12
CA ASN A 252 1.29 21.52 -28.85
C ASN A 252 2.34 20.97 -27.88
N GLN A 253 3.61 21.07 -28.23
CA GLN A 253 4.69 20.59 -27.36
C GLN A 253 5.00 21.64 -26.30
N THR A 254 5.21 21.20 -25.07
CA THR A 254 5.67 22.02 -23.93
C THR A 254 7.16 22.27 -24.05
N ILE A 255 7.57 23.50 -23.75
CA ILE A 255 8.96 23.94 -23.62
C ILE A 255 9.16 24.49 -22.19
N ASP A 256 10.35 24.34 -21.70
CA ASP A 256 10.78 24.85 -20.40
C ASP A 256 10.95 26.38 -20.40
N PHE A 257 10.93 26.96 -19.20
CA PHE A 257 11.03 28.42 -19.02
C PHE A 257 12.27 28.99 -19.70
N ASP A 258 13.44 28.36 -19.54
CA ASP A 258 14.71 28.87 -20.07
C ASP A 258 14.69 28.95 -21.60
N THR A 259 14.16 27.93 -22.28
CA THR A 259 13.99 27.92 -23.74
C THR A 259 12.96 28.97 -24.18
N ALA A 260 11.87 29.11 -23.43
CA ALA A 260 10.82 30.08 -23.72
C ALA A 260 11.30 31.52 -23.49
N GLU A 261 12.07 31.77 -22.41
CA GLU A 261 12.71 33.08 -22.14
C GLU A 261 13.69 33.47 -23.23
N PHE A 262 14.55 32.53 -23.65
CA PHE A 262 15.51 32.78 -24.72
C PHE A 262 14.82 33.18 -26.03
N VAL A 263 13.79 32.40 -26.42
CA VAL A 263 13.03 32.71 -27.65
C VAL A 263 12.28 34.05 -27.55
N ALA A 264 11.66 34.32 -26.40
CA ALA A 264 10.91 35.56 -26.19
C ALA A 264 11.86 36.79 -26.21
N THR A 265 13.05 36.66 -25.66
CA THR A 265 14.10 37.71 -25.65
C THR A 265 14.66 37.95 -27.06
N GLU A 266 14.94 36.89 -27.83
CA GLU A 266 15.38 37.01 -29.28
C GLU A 266 14.29 37.69 -30.13
N MET A 267 13.03 37.49 -29.81
CA MET A 267 11.90 38.12 -30.46
C MET A 267 11.57 39.53 -29.94
N GLY A 268 12.37 40.07 -29.01
CA GLY A 268 12.26 41.43 -28.50
C GLY A 268 11.17 41.67 -27.45
N CYS A 269 10.75 40.62 -26.76
CA CYS A 269 9.84 40.69 -25.61
C CYS A 269 10.63 40.74 -24.29
N LYS A 270 10.11 41.41 -23.27
CA LYS A 270 10.61 41.28 -21.91
C LYS A 270 9.88 40.08 -21.28
N VAL A 271 10.63 39.24 -20.57
CA VAL A 271 10.09 38.10 -19.88
C VAL A 271 10.00 38.39 -18.40
N GLU A 272 8.88 38.02 -17.80
CA GLU A 272 8.68 37.94 -16.35
C GLU A 272 8.26 36.52 -16.04
N LYS A 273 8.89 35.88 -15.04
CA LYS A 273 8.47 34.57 -14.59
C LYS A 273 7.06 34.70 -13.96
N GLU A 274 6.11 34.00 -14.51
CA GLU A 274 4.77 33.88 -13.91
C GLU A 274 4.87 32.91 -12.77
N VAL A 275 4.80 33.43 -11.55
CA VAL A 275 4.61 32.57 -10.37
C VAL A 275 3.19 32.04 -10.46
N THR A 276 3.03 30.84 -10.98
CA THR A 276 1.75 30.13 -10.94
C THR A 276 1.56 29.69 -9.48
N VAL A 277 0.90 30.54 -8.70
CA VAL A 277 0.47 30.16 -7.35
C VAL A 277 -0.51 29.01 -7.55
N THR A 278 -0.15 27.81 -7.12
CA THR A 278 -1.01 26.64 -7.23
C THR A 278 -2.28 26.86 -6.39
N ILE A 279 -3.36 26.17 -6.74
CA ILE A 279 -4.60 26.25 -5.94
C ILE A 279 -4.32 25.82 -4.50
N GLU A 280 -3.38 24.93 -4.29
CA GLU A 280 -2.91 24.50 -2.98
C GLU A 280 -2.31 25.65 -2.18
N GLU A 281 -1.36 26.39 -2.71
CA GLU A 281 -0.72 27.56 -2.08
C GLU A 281 -1.69 28.73 -1.83
N GLN A 282 -2.78 28.80 -2.60
CA GLN A 282 -3.81 29.84 -2.36
C GLN A 282 -4.74 29.51 -1.20
N ILE A 283 -4.98 28.21 -0.96
CA ILE A 283 -5.99 27.74 0.01
C ILE A 283 -5.35 27.34 1.33
N ILE A 284 -4.20 26.66 1.25
CA ILE A 284 -3.46 26.17 2.41
C ILE A 284 -2.59 27.31 2.90
N ASP A 285 -2.77 27.65 4.15
CA ASP A 285 -1.98 28.66 4.83
C ASP A 285 -0.69 28.00 5.36
N ASP A 286 0.38 28.03 4.57
CA ASP A 286 1.71 27.51 4.96
C ASP A 286 2.62 28.63 5.54
N HIS A 287 2.03 29.72 6.05
CA HIS A 287 2.80 30.76 6.71
C HIS A 287 3.59 30.19 7.90
N VAL A 288 4.87 30.56 7.99
CA VAL A 288 5.72 30.20 9.13
C VAL A 288 5.33 31.06 10.32
N ASP A 289 4.91 30.40 11.41
CA ASP A 289 4.48 31.08 12.62
C ASP A 289 5.66 31.82 13.28
N THR A 290 5.38 33.02 13.81
CA THR A 290 6.39 33.79 14.56
C THR A 290 6.55 33.25 15.99
N ALA A 291 7.71 33.42 16.59
CA ALA A 291 7.98 32.93 17.95
C ALA A 291 7.00 33.48 19.01
N GLU A 292 6.41 34.65 18.75
CA GLU A 292 5.43 35.28 19.63
C GLU A 292 4.03 34.66 19.56
N GLU A 293 3.71 33.97 18.45
CA GLU A 293 2.42 33.32 18.21
C GLU A 293 2.38 31.87 18.70
N LEU A 294 3.53 31.32 19.05
CA LEU A 294 3.70 29.94 19.46
C LEU A 294 3.45 29.78 20.97
N GLU A 295 2.46 28.94 21.30
CA GLU A 295 2.18 28.50 22.67
C GLU A 295 2.63 27.04 22.86
N THR A 296 2.91 26.66 24.12
CA THR A 296 3.23 25.27 24.46
C THR A 296 1.99 24.38 24.24
N ARG A 297 2.18 23.21 23.60
CA ARG A 297 1.12 22.24 23.37
C ARG A 297 1.36 20.94 24.13
N ALA A 298 0.29 20.19 24.36
CA ALA A 298 0.37 18.86 24.94
C ALA A 298 1.18 17.91 24.04
N PRO A 299 1.98 17.00 24.62
CA PRO A 299 2.66 15.97 23.84
C PRO A 299 1.68 14.93 23.29
N VAL A 300 1.99 14.43 22.11
CA VAL A 300 1.32 13.28 21.50
C VAL A 300 2.26 12.08 21.56
N VAL A 301 1.79 11.02 22.20
CA VAL A 301 2.61 9.85 22.54
C VAL A 301 2.05 8.62 21.88
N VAL A 302 2.87 7.88 21.14
CA VAL A 302 2.47 6.57 20.59
C VAL A 302 2.96 5.45 21.48
N VAL A 303 2.14 4.42 21.67
CA VAL A 303 2.52 3.20 22.40
C VAL A 303 2.72 2.06 21.42
N MET A 304 3.92 1.52 21.41
CA MET A 304 4.38 0.47 20.46
C MET A 304 5.00 -0.71 21.19
N GLY A 305 5.20 -1.81 20.48
CA GLY A 305 5.83 -3.02 20.97
C GLY A 305 5.14 -4.29 20.50
N HIS A 306 5.64 -5.43 20.95
CA HIS A 306 5.15 -6.75 20.56
C HIS A 306 3.73 -7.03 21.06
N VAL A 307 3.03 -7.99 20.44
CA VAL A 307 1.77 -8.55 20.96
C VAL A 307 2.06 -9.14 22.37
N ASP A 308 1.08 -9.13 23.26
CA ASP A 308 1.14 -9.64 24.62
C ASP A 308 2.18 -8.99 25.57
N HIS A 309 2.92 -7.95 25.13
CA HIS A 309 3.77 -7.20 26.04
C HIS A 309 3.00 -6.25 26.98
N GLY A 310 1.68 -6.14 26.78
CA GLY A 310 0.77 -5.42 27.65
C GLY A 310 0.59 -3.94 27.32
N LYS A 311 0.69 -3.56 26.05
CA LYS A 311 0.43 -2.18 25.57
C LYS A 311 -0.95 -1.68 25.98
N THR A 312 -1.99 -2.39 25.55
CA THR A 312 -3.39 -2.03 25.85
C THR A 312 -3.67 -2.11 27.33
N SER A 313 -3.07 -3.07 28.07
CA SER A 313 -3.20 -3.14 29.53
C SER A 313 -2.54 -1.94 30.22
N LEU A 314 -1.41 -1.45 29.69
CA LEU A 314 -0.76 -0.23 30.16
C LEU A 314 -1.69 0.98 29.98
N LEU A 315 -2.27 1.11 28.81
CA LEU A 315 -3.16 2.20 28.48
C LEU A 315 -4.48 2.14 29.25
N ASP A 316 -5.03 0.93 29.48
CA ASP A 316 -6.19 0.71 30.35
C ASP A 316 -5.90 1.15 31.79
N ALA A 317 -4.72 0.83 32.30
CA ALA A 317 -4.30 1.25 33.63
C ALA A 317 -4.16 2.78 33.73
N ILE A 318 -3.62 3.45 32.72
CA ILE A 318 -3.51 4.91 32.65
C ILE A 318 -4.89 5.57 32.56
N ARG A 319 -5.80 5.05 31.74
CA ARG A 319 -7.18 5.55 31.55
C ARG A 319 -8.13 5.18 32.68
N LYS A 320 -7.78 4.17 33.49
CA LYS A 320 -8.68 3.52 34.46
C LYS A 320 -9.92 2.93 33.79
N THR A 321 -9.72 2.26 32.65
CA THR A 321 -10.74 1.60 31.81
C THR A 321 -10.39 0.12 31.63
N SER A 322 -11.22 -0.64 30.94
CA SER A 322 -10.99 -2.07 30.62
C SER A 322 -11.33 -2.38 29.17
N VAL A 323 -10.74 -1.65 28.24
CA VAL A 323 -10.96 -1.82 26.80
C VAL A 323 -10.50 -3.18 26.31
N THR A 324 -9.42 -3.71 26.89
CA THR A 324 -8.90 -5.07 26.57
C THR A 324 -9.96 -6.15 26.70
N ALA A 325 -10.94 -6.01 27.61
CA ALA A 325 -12.02 -7.00 27.80
C ALA A 325 -13.13 -6.89 26.75
N GLU A 326 -13.25 -5.76 26.05
CA GLU A 326 -14.29 -5.48 25.07
C GLU A 326 -13.81 -5.79 23.62
N GLU A 327 -12.49 -5.81 23.39
CA GLU A 327 -11.91 -6.08 22.07
C GLU A 327 -11.97 -7.57 21.69
N ALA A 328 -12.31 -7.83 20.43
CA ALA A 328 -12.37 -9.18 19.88
C ALA A 328 -10.98 -9.85 19.90
N GLY A 329 -10.89 -11.02 20.54
CA GLY A 329 -9.61 -11.72 20.71
C GLY A 329 -8.68 -11.12 21.75
N GLY A 330 -9.09 -10.06 22.49
CA GLY A 330 -8.27 -9.39 23.50
C GLY A 330 -7.06 -8.66 22.90
N ILE A 331 -7.10 -8.35 21.62
CA ILE A 331 -6.01 -7.65 20.88
C ILE A 331 -6.52 -6.37 20.26
N THR A 332 -5.72 -5.30 20.35
CA THR A 332 -6.00 -4.03 19.68
C THR A 332 -5.82 -4.17 18.18
N GLN A 333 -6.87 -3.81 17.41
CA GLN A 333 -6.90 -3.90 15.95
C GLN A 333 -7.16 -2.55 15.27
N HIS A 334 -7.46 -1.50 16.05
CA HIS A 334 -7.69 -0.13 15.59
C HIS A 334 -6.72 0.83 16.27
N ILE A 335 -6.49 1.99 15.66
CA ILE A 335 -5.72 3.05 16.30
C ILE A 335 -6.65 3.82 17.23
N GLY A 336 -6.46 3.69 18.52
CA GLY A 336 -7.14 4.49 19.54
C GLY A 336 -6.41 5.80 19.79
N ALA A 337 -7.14 6.92 19.86
CA ALA A 337 -6.58 8.22 20.23
C ALA A 337 -7.39 8.82 21.41
N TYR A 338 -6.71 9.21 22.48
CA TYR A 338 -7.39 9.75 23.66
C TYR A 338 -6.46 10.63 24.49
N THR A 339 -7.08 11.47 25.32
CA THR A 339 -6.38 12.43 26.17
C THR A 339 -6.48 12.06 27.65
N VAL A 340 -5.35 12.16 28.35
CA VAL A 340 -5.25 11.93 29.80
C VAL A 340 -4.69 13.16 30.47
N ASP A 341 -5.25 13.51 31.61
CA ASP A 341 -4.72 14.57 32.50
C ASP A 341 -3.76 13.94 33.50
N VAL A 342 -2.50 14.36 33.45
CA VAL A 342 -1.42 13.90 34.33
C VAL A 342 -0.93 15.10 35.12
N ASN A 343 -1.33 15.20 36.38
CA ASN A 343 -0.91 16.28 37.29
C ASN A 343 -1.21 17.71 36.79
N GLY A 344 -2.29 17.87 35.96
CA GLY A 344 -2.65 19.13 35.34
C GLY A 344 -2.07 19.36 33.95
N ASN A 345 -1.19 18.46 33.45
CA ASN A 345 -0.68 18.47 32.09
C ASN A 345 -1.48 17.47 31.24
N MET A 346 -2.00 17.94 30.12
CA MET A 346 -2.69 17.04 29.17
C MET A 346 -1.67 16.29 28.33
N VAL A 347 -1.86 14.98 28.19
CA VAL A 347 -1.07 14.09 27.32
C VAL A 347 -2.01 13.33 26.41
N THR A 348 -1.71 13.30 25.12
CA THR A 348 -2.49 12.54 24.13
C THR A 348 -1.78 11.25 23.80
N PHE A 349 -2.47 10.13 23.98
CA PHE A 349 -1.96 8.81 23.66
C PHE A 349 -2.58 8.28 22.38
N LEU A 350 -1.73 7.65 21.54
CA LEU A 350 -2.13 6.85 20.40
C LEU A 350 -1.80 5.38 20.68
N ASP A 351 -2.83 4.54 20.75
CA ASP A 351 -2.68 3.09 20.84
C ASP A 351 -2.51 2.49 19.45
N THR A 352 -1.49 1.65 19.26
CA THR A 352 -1.24 0.99 17.98
C THR A 352 -1.25 -0.52 18.11
N PRO A 353 -1.85 -1.24 17.12
CA PRO A 353 -1.83 -2.70 17.08
C PRO A 353 -0.41 -3.25 17.05
N GLY A 354 -0.13 -4.31 17.85
CA GLY A 354 1.18 -4.95 17.92
C GLY A 354 1.48 -5.90 16.77
N HIS A 355 0.46 -6.42 16.09
CA HIS A 355 0.59 -7.48 15.10
C HIS A 355 1.30 -7.04 13.80
N ALA A 356 2.08 -7.95 13.19
CA ALA A 356 2.84 -7.71 11.95
C ALA A 356 1.96 -7.24 10.77
N ALA A 357 0.68 -7.66 10.72
CA ALA A 357 -0.26 -7.20 9.71
C ALA A 357 -0.47 -5.67 9.70
N PHE A 358 -0.30 -5.01 10.85
CA PHE A 358 -0.58 -3.58 11.04
C PHE A 358 0.66 -2.67 10.97
N THR A 359 1.69 -3.07 10.22
CA THR A 359 2.93 -2.28 10.02
C THR A 359 2.66 -0.84 9.58
N SER A 360 1.72 -0.64 8.63
CA SER A 360 1.34 0.70 8.15
C SER A 360 0.73 1.58 9.26
N MET A 361 -0.03 0.99 10.18
CA MET A 361 -0.60 1.72 11.33
C MET A 361 0.47 2.16 12.31
N ARG A 362 1.49 1.31 12.60
CA ARG A 362 2.64 1.68 13.45
C ARG A 362 3.47 2.79 12.84
N ALA A 363 3.80 2.69 11.55
CA ALA A 363 4.53 3.73 10.83
C ALA A 363 3.79 5.08 10.84
N ARG A 364 2.46 5.05 10.67
CA ARG A 364 1.59 6.22 10.73
C ARG A 364 1.57 6.79 12.16
N GLY A 365 1.40 5.94 13.17
CA GLY A 365 1.45 6.33 14.58
C GLY A 365 2.74 7.07 14.91
N ALA A 366 3.91 6.52 14.53
CA ALA A 366 5.20 7.17 14.75
C ALA A 366 5.30 8.55 14.08
N LYS A 367 4.92 8.67 12.81
CA LYS A 367 4.99 9.96 12.07
C LYS A 367 4.07 11.05 12.61
N SER A 368 3.02 10.68 13.34
CA SER A 368 2.02 11.62 13.84
C SER A 368 2.25 12.05 15.28
N THR A 369 3.31 11.56 15.93
CA THR A 369 3.57 11.73 17.37
C THR A 369 4.91 12.36 17.67
N ASP A 370 5.07 12.85 18.89
CA ASP A 370 6.25 13.54 19.38
C ASP A 370 7.16 12.60 20.19
N ILE A 371 6.58 11.60 20.86
CA ILE A 371 7.28 10.65 21.75
C ILE A 371 6.76 9.24 21.49
N ALA A 372 7.63 8.25 21.49
CA ALA A 372 7.27 6.85 21.39
C ALA A 372 7.55 6.09 22.69
N ILE A 373 6.54 5.43 23.27
CA ILE A 373 6.72 4.49 24.37
C ILE A 373 6.85 3.08 23.81
N LEU A 374 8.01 2.49 23.98
CA LEU A 374 8.28 1.11 23.57
C LEU A 374 8.03 0.17 24.74
N VAL A 375 6.97 -0.62 24.70
CA VAL A 375 6.62 -1.57 25.75
C VAL A 375 7.30 -2.91 25.49
N VAL A 376 8.12 -3.36 26.43
CA VAL A 376 8.83 -4.63 26.38
C VAL A 376 8.49 -5.45 27.64
N ALA A 377 8.09 -6.71 27.48
CA ALA A 377 7.82 -7.57 28.62
C ALA A 377 9.13 -8.07 29.26
N ALA A 378 9.21 -7.99 30.58
CA ALA A 378 10.41 -8.33 31.36
C ALA A 378 10.79 -9.82 31.29
N ASP A 379 9.84 -10.69 30.95
CA ASP A 379 10.01 -12.13 30.83
C ASP A 379 10.39 -12.59 29.40
N ASP A 380 9.89 -11.91 28.36
CA ASP A 380 10.03 -12.34 26.97
C ASP A 380 11.25 -11.69 26.28
N GLY A 381 11.54 -10.42 26.57
CA GLY A 381 12.64 -9.67 25.96
C GLY A 381 12.27 -9.01 24.63
N ILE A 382 13.27 -8.72 23.79
CA ILE A 382 13.08 -8.07 22.51
C ILE A 382 12.65 -9.07 21.44
N MET A 383 11.45 -8.87 20.89
CA MET A 383 10.82 -9.68 19.84
C MET A 383 10.88 -8.98 18.48
N PRO A 384 10.67 -9.68 17.34
CA PRO A 384 10.78 -9.09 16.00
C PRO A 384 9.92 -7.83 15.80
N GLN A 385 8.69 -7.81 16.33
CA GLN A 385 7.81 -6.64 16.23
C GLN A 385 8.26 -5.47 17.11
N THR A 386 9.04 -5.75 18.19
CA THR A 386 9.70 -4.71 18.98
C THR A 386 10.81 -4.04 18.17
N ILE A 387 11.60 -4.83 17.43
CA ILE A 387 12.65 -4.32 16.51
C ILE A 387 12.03 -3.45 15.43
N GLU A 388 10.92 -3.92 14.84
CA GLU A 388 10.16 -3.15 13.84
C GLU A 388 9.67 -1.82 14.42
N SER A 389 9.17 -1.82 15.66
CA SER A 389 8.72 -0.61 16.36
C SER A 389 9.87 0.39 16.59
N ILE A 390 11.05 -0.09 16.97
CA ILE A 390 12.27 0.73 17.11
C ILE A 390 12.63 1.37 15.77
N ASN A 391 12.60 0.58 14.69
CA ASN A 391 12.92 1.09 13.36
C ASN A 391 11.92 2.16 12.88
N HIS A 392 10.63 1.99 13.18
CA HIS A 392 9.61 2.99 12.83
C HIS A 392 9.78 4.29 13.63
N ALA A 393 10.09 4.21 14.93
CA ALA A 393 10.34 5.39 15.75
C ALA A 393 11.60 6.12 15.29
N LYS A 394 12.69 5.39 15.01
CA LYS A 394 13.94 5.97 14.46
C LYS A 394 13.72 6.60 13.07
N ALA A 395 12.97 5.95 12.19
CA ALA A 395 12.66 6.47 10.86
C ALA A 395 11.77 7.73 10.89
N ALA A 396 11.02 7.92 11.98
CA ALA A 396 10.21 9.12 12.23
C ALA A 396 10.95 10.18 13.05
N ASP A 397 12.20 9.92 13.46
CA ASP A 397 13.02 10.79 14.32
C ASP A 397 12.35 11.15 15.64
N VAL A 398 11.66 10.17 16.25
CA VAL A 398 10.89 10.34 17.49
C VAL A 398 11.67 9.74 18.66
N PRO A 399 11.88 10.47 19.79
CA PRO A 399 12.54 9.95 20.97
C PRO A 399 11.76 8.77 21.56
N ILE A 400 12.50 7.76 22.02
CA ILE A 400 11.96 6.50 22.52
C ILE A 400 12.13 6.42 24.03
N ILE A 401 11.02 6.25 24.75
CA ILE A 401 10.99 5.88 26.17
C ILE A 401 10.68 4.39 26.27
N VAL A 402 11.51 3.62 26.93
CA VAL A 402 11.32 2.17 27.08
C VAL A 402 10.60 1.86 28.38
N ALA A 403 9.44 1.25 28.27
CA ALA A 403 8.66 0.75 29.41
C ALA A 403 8.84 -0.78 29.55
N ILE A 404 9.62 -1.23 30.53
CA ILE A 404 9.79 -2.65 30.82
C ILE A 404 8.62 -3.11 31.69
N ASN A 405 7.66 -3.78 31.07
CA ASN A 405 6.41 -4.21 31.69
C ASN A 405 6.50 -5.62 32.28
N LYS A 406 5.50 -6.00 33.07
CA LYS A 406 5.35 -7.28 33.77
C LYS A 406 6.42 -7.50 34.87
N MET A 407 6.85 -6.43 35.54
CA MET A 407 7.79 -6.53 36.66
C MET A 407 7.26 -7.31 37.87
N ASP A 408 5.95 -7.57 37.91
CA ASP A 408 5.30 -8.40 38.91
C ASP A 408 5.62 -9.90 38.79
N LYS A 409 6.18 -10.35 37.65
CA LYS A 409 6.53 -11.75 37.44
C LYS A 409 7.88 -12.11 38.08
N PRO A 410 8.00 -13.32 38.71
CA PRO A 410 9.26 -13.75 39.28
C PRO A 410 10.37 -14.00 38.26
N THR A 411 10.02 -14.15 36.98
CA THR A 411 10.95 -14.36 35.86
C THR A 411 11.42 -13.05 35.25
N ALA A 412 11.00 -11.90 35.77
CA ALA A 412 11.35 -10.59 35.25
C ALA A 412 12.87 -10.33 35.33
N ASN A 413 13.49 -9.99 34.23
CA ASN A 413 14.90 -9.66 34.15
C ASN A 413 15.14 -8.38 33.35
N PRO A 414 15.09 -7.20 33.96
CA PRO A 414 15.27 -5.93 33.28
C PRO A 414 16.69 -5.73 32.74
N ASP A 415 17.73 -6.27 33.40
CA ASP A 415 19.12 -6.07 32.97
C ASP A 415 19.41 -6.77 31.64
N LYS A 416 18.83 -7.95 31.42
CA LYS A 416 18.89 -8.66 30.15
C LYS A 416 18.29 -7.84 29.01
N ILE A 417 17.19 -7.11 29.27
CA ILE A 417 16.53 -6.26 28.27
C ILE A 417 17.39 -5.04 27.97
N LYS A 418 17.96 -4.40 29.00
CA LYS A 418 18.89 -3.29 28.84
C LYS A 418 20.07 -3.68 27.95
N GLU A 419 20.67 -4.86 28.18
CA GLU A 419 21.74 -5.41 27.33
C GLU A 419 21.25 -5.64 25.88
N GLN A 420 20.06 -6.16 25.69
CA GLN A 420 19.52 -6.38 24.36
C GLN A 420 19.23 -5.07 23.60
N LEU A 421 18.73 -4.03 24.29
CA LEU A 421 18.44 -2.71 23.72
C LEU A 421 19.70 -2.02 23.18
N THR A 422 20.85 -2.22 23.83
CA THR A 422 22.14 -1.68 23.39
C THR A 422 22.53 -2.15 21.98
N LYS A 423 22.07 -3.33 21.55
CA LYS A 423 22.29 -3.82 20.17
C LYS A 423 21.57 -3.01 19.10
N TYR A 424 20.57 -2.23 19.52
CA TYR A 424 19.75 -1.38 18.65
C TYR A 424 20.01 0.10 18.90
N ASP A 425 21.18 0.46 19.46
CA ASP A 425 21.59 1.83 19.80
C ASP A 425 20.65 2.55 20.77
N LEU A 426 19.95 1.79 21.62
CA LEU A 426 19.16 2.30 22.73
C LEU A 426 19.92 2.07 24.03
N ILE A 427 20.82 3.00 24.35
CA ILE A 427 21.69 2.89 25.52
C ILE A 427 20.98 3.54 26.72
N PRO A 428 20.80 2.83 27.84
CA PRO A 428 20.20 3.37 29.06
C PRO A 428 20.94 4.60 29.57
N GLU A 429 20.24 5.54 30.19
CA GLU A 429 20.87 6.70 30.89
C GLU A 429 21.85 6.25 31.97
N GLU A 430 21.52 5.13 32.70
CA GLU A 430 22.39 4.55 33.71
C GLU A 430 23.77 4.12 33.16
N TRP A 431 23.86 3.84 31.85
CA TRP A 431 25.09 3.44 31.16
C TRP A 431 25.68 4.57 30.31
N GLY A 432 25.20 5.82 30.52
CA GLY A 432 25.70 7.00 29.84
C GLY A 432 25.07 7.24 28.46
N GLY A 433 23.92 6.65 28.17
CA GLY A 433 23.12 6.91 26.96
C GLY A 433 22.05 7.98 27.19
N GLU A 434 21.16 8.10 26.21
CA GLU A 434 20.06 9.08 26.19
C GLU A 434 18.68 8.43 26.34
N THR A 435 18.60 7.08 26.43
CA THR A 435 17.32 6.38 26.44
C THR A 435 16.80 6.22 27.85
N VAL A 436 15.63 6.78 28.12
CA VAL A 436 14.91 6.65 29.39
C VAL A 436 14.29 5.26 29.49
N ILE A 437 14.57 4.54 30.59
CA ILE A 437 14.02 3.21 30.84
C ILE A 437 13.21 3.20 32.14
N CYS A 438 11.93 2.86 32.03
CA CYS A 438 10.99 2.80 33.16
C CYS A 438 10.57 1.36 33.42
N PRO A 439 10.95 0.71 34.52
CA PRO A 439 10.40 -0.57 34.94
C PRO A 439 8.97 -0.36 35.49
N ILE A 440 8.00 -1.06 34.90
CA ILE A 440 6.57 -0.91 35.24
C ILE A 440 5.86 -2.25 35.41
N SER A 441 4.71 -2.22 36.05
CA SER A 441 3.72 -3.30 36.01
C SER A 441 2.35 -2.70 35.74
N ALA A 442 1.84 -2.87 34.53
CA ALA A 442 0.50 -2.42 34.14
C ALA A 442 -0.59 -3.07 34.99
N LYS A 443 -0.36 -4.31 35.50
CA LYS A 443 -1.31 -5.06 36.32
C LYS A 443 -1.43 -4.48 37.73
N THR A 444 -0.33 -4.11 38.35
CA THR A 444 -0.29 -3.63 39.75
C THR A 444 -0.32 -2.11 39.84
N GLY A 445 -0.11 -1.40 38.74
CA GLY A 445 0.01 0.06 38.71
C GLY A 445 1.39 0.58 39.12
N GLN A 446 2.34 -0.31 39.45
CA GLN A 446 3.68 0.07 39.88
C GLN A 446 4.46 0.76 38.76
N GLY A 447 5.10 1.90 39.07
CA GLY A 447 5.98 2.63 38.14
C GLY A 447 5.25 3.42 37.05
N LEU A 448 3.90 3.45 37.02
CA LEU A 448 3.13 4.20 36.02
C LEU A 448 3.28 5.70 36.18
N ASP A 449 3.25 6.20 37.42
CA ASP A 449 3.39 7.63 37.69
C ASP A 449 4.79 8.11 37.25
N ASN A 450 5.84 7.32 37.51
CA ASN A 450 7.21 7.62 37.04
C ASN A 450 7.30 7.64 35.50
N LEU A 451 6.65 6.67 34.82
CA LEU A 451 6.61 6.67 33.33
C LEU A 451 5.95 7.96 32.81
N LEU A 452 4.84 8.36 33.41
CA LEU A 452 4.11 9.56 32.98
C LEU A 452 4.89 10.86 33.28
N GLU A 453 5.62 10.92 34.39
CA GLU A 453 6.54 12.01 34.71
C GLU A 453 7.68 12.09 33.69
N MET A 454 8.28 10.96 33.30
CA MET A 454 9.32 10.94 32.27
C MET A 454 8.80 11.38 30.90
N VAL A 455 7.55 11.04 30.55
CA VAL A 455 6.92 11.55 29.32
C VAL A 455 6.77 13.07 29.34
N ILE A 456 6.34 13.65 30.46
CA ILE A 456 6.21 15.11 30.61
C ILE A 456 7.57 15.78 30.54
N LEU A 457 8.56 15.24 31.26
CA LEU A 457 9.93 15.78 31.24
C LEU A 457 10.54 15.77 29.84
N THR A 458 10.38 14.64 29.11
CA THR A 458 10.84 14.54 27.73
C THR A 458 10.14 15.56 26.83
N ALA A 459 8.83 15.78 27.02
CA ALA A 459 8.06 16.77 26.27
C ALA A 459 8.51 18.22 26.56
N GLU A 460 8.90 18.51 27.81
CA GLU A 460 9.47 19.81 28.18
C GLU A 460 10.83 20.06 27.52
N VAL A 461 11.68 19.02 27.47
CA VAL A 461 12.98 19.11 26.77
C VAL A 461 12.81 19.33 25.27
N LEU A 462 11.76 18.75 24.67
CA LEU A 462 11.45 18.95 23.24
C LEU A 462 10.86 20.34 22.92
N GLU A 463 10.49 21.13 23.92
CA GLU A 463 9.86 22.44 23.75
C GLU A 463 8.72 22.44 22.71
N LEU A 464 7.74 21.54 22.85
CA LEU A 464 6.66 21.40 21.89
C LEU A 464 5.78 22.65 21.83
N LYS A 465 5.71 23.30 20.68
CA LYS A 465 5.00 24.57 20.45
C LYS A 465 4.03 24.43 19.27
N ALA A 466 2.91 25.16 19.32
CA ALA A 466 1.95 25.30 18.22
C ALA A 466 1.24 26.64 18.31
N ASN A 467 0.68 27.13 17.21
CA ASN A 467 -0.09 28.35 17.17
C ASN A 467 -1.59 28.03 17.25
N PRO A 468 -2.27 28.23 18.40
CA PRO A 468 -3.69 27.91 18.54
C PRO A 468 -4.61 28.86 17.75
N ASN A 469 -4.15 30.05 17.39
CA ASN A 469 -4.95 31.09 16.74
C ASN A 469 -5.09 30.90 15.22
N ARG A 470 -4.33 29.97 14.66
CA ARG A 470 -4.34 29.59 13.25
C ARG A 470 -5.49 28.64 12.91
N ARG A 471 -5.76 28.46 11.60
CA ARG A 471 -6.64 27.39 11.12
C ARG A 471 -6.03 26.03 11.39
N ALA A 472 -6.90 25.06 11.69
CA ALA A 472 -6.44 23.73 12.02
C ALA A 472 -5.71 23.06 10.85
N LYS A 473 -4.53 22.54 11.16
CA LYS A 473 -3.76 21.60 10.35
C LYS A 473 -3.43 20.39 11.21
N GLY A 474 -3.43 19.20 10.61
CA GLY A 474 -3.10 17.96 11.33
C GLY A 474 -3.23 16.74 10.45
N VAL A 475 -3.41 15.57 11.06
CA VAL A 475 -3.37 14.27 10.39
C VAL A 475 -4.64 13.47 10.68
N VAL A 476 -5.09 12.70 9.68
CA VAL A 476 -6.18 11.72 9.82
C VAL A 476 -5.60 10.45 10.46
N ILE A 477 -6.05 10.15 11.67
CA ILE A 477 -5.63 8.93 12.40
C ILE A 477 -6.33 7.72 11.80
N GLU A 478 -7.67 7.78 11.73
CA GLU A 478 -8.50 6.70 11.26
C GLU A 478 -9.78 7.24 10.59
N ALA A 479 -10.37 6.43 9.70
CA ALA A 479 -11.59 6.81 9.01
C ALA A 479 -12.51 5.59 8.81
N ARG A 480 -13.81 5.82 8.97
CA ARG A 480 -14.84 4.79 8.84
C ARG A 480 -16.10 5.31 8.17
N LEU A 481 -16.89 4.40 7.66
CA LEU A 481 -18.19 4.71 7.06
C LEU A 481 -19.31 4.21 7.99
N ASP A 482 -19.99 5.14 8.65
CA ASP A 482 -21.15 4.85 9.48
C ASP A 482 -22.43 4.94 8.64
N LYS A 483 -23.36 3.96 8.80
CA LYS A 483 -24.64 3.94 8.05
C LYS A 483 -25.54 5.12 8.33
N ALA A 484 -25.51 5.65 9.56
CA ALA A 484 -26.39 6.74 9.99
C ALA A 484 -25.74 8.12 9.87
N ARG A 485 -24.44 8.22 10.16
CA ARG A 485 -23.69 9.47 10.23
C ARG A 485 -22.94 9.79 8.93
N GLY A 486 -22.78 8.79 8.04
CA GLY A 486 -21.96 8.90 6.84
C GLY A 486 -20.46 8.72 7.12
N PRO A 487 -19.57 9.33 6.33
CA PRO A 487 -18.13 9.32 6.58
C PRO A 487 -17.80 9.97 7.92
N VAL A 488 -17.03 9.26 8.72
CA VAL A 488 -16.55 9.66 10.05
C VAL A 488 -15.04 9.53 10.05
N ALA A 489 -14.34 10.55 10.48
CA ALA A 489 -12.88 10.53 10.57
C ALA A 489 -12.42 10.99 11.96
N THR A 490 -11.43 10.30 12.50
CA THR A 490 -10.70 10.71 13.71
C THR A 490 -9.50 11.53 13.27
N LEU A 491 -9.48 12.78 13.65
CA LEU A 491 -8.43 13.75 13.32
C LEU A 491 -7.60 14.06 14.57
N LEU A 492 -6.31 14.17 14.40
CA LEU A 492 -5.39 14.74 15.37
C LEU A 492 -4.99 16.14 14.91
N VAL A 493 -5.38 17.14 15.64
CA VAL A 493 -4.99 18.53 15.37
C VAL A 493 -3.53 18.70 15.80
N GLN A 494 -2.65 19.08 14.90
CA GLN A 494 -1.23 19.34 15.20
C GLN A 494 -0.96 20.82 15.40
N ASN A 495 -1.58 21.68 14.61
CA ASN A 495 -1.46 23.13 14.69
C ASN A 495 -2.82 23.79 14.45
N GLY A 496 -3.03 24.96 15.04
CA GLY A 496 -4.28 25.71 14.89
C GLY A 496 -5.44 25.17 15.74
N THR A 497 -6.62 25.73 15.55
CA THR A 497 -7.86 25.32 16.23
C THR A 497 -8.93 24.96 15.22
N LEU A 498 -9.44 23.73 15.28
CA LEU A 498 -10.58 23.26 14.49
C LEU A 498 -11.88 23.67 15.17
N LYS A 499 -12.79 24.28 14.41
CA LYS A 499 -14.10 24.73 14.89
C LYS A 499 -15.23 24.01 14.18
N GLN A 500 -16.33 23.81 14.88
CA GLN A 500 -17.55 23.29 14.27
C GLN A 500 -18.03 24.26 13.17
N GLY A 501 -18.25 23.74 11.96
CA GLY A 501 -18.64 24.53 10.80
C GLY A 501 -17.51 24.83 9.83
N ASP A 502 -16.25 24.58 10.21
CA ASP A 502 -15.10 24.75 9.32
C ASP A 502 -15.17 23.77 8.13
N ILE A 503 -14.58 24.18 7.03
CA ILE A 503 -14.42 23.35 5.84
C ILE A 503 -13.06 22.69 5.95
N VAL A 504 -13.05 21.37 5.88
CA VAL A 504 -11.84 20.55 6.00
C VAL A 504 -11.58 19.84 4.69
N ILE A 505 -10.33 19.90 4.22
CA ILE A 505 -9.78 19.08 3.16
C ILE A 505 -8.89 18.02 3.83
N ALA A 506 -9.13 16.75 3.56
CA ALA A 506 -8.31 15.64 4.02
C ALA A 506 -7.99 14.72 2.84
N GLY A 507 -6.78 14.82 2.31
CA GLY A 507 -6.38 14.09 1.10
C GLY A 507 -7.32 14.35 -0.07
N THR A 508 -8.10 13.32 -0.46
CA THR A 508 -9.11 13.37 -1.53
C THR A 508 -10.54 13.57 -1.02
N ALA A 509 -10.72 13.83 0.27
CA ALA A 509 -12.02 14.09 0.87
C ALA A 509 -12.14 15.57 1.28
N VAL A 510 -13.32 16.16 1.08
CA VAL A 510 -13.65 17.53 1.50
C VAL A 510 -15.02 17.52 2.14
N GLY A 511 -15.21 18.38 3.12
CA GLY A 511 -16.54 18.55 3.74
C GLY A 511 -16.54 19.60 4.82
N ARG A 512 -17.74 19.92 5.28
CA ARG A 512 -17.95 20.86 6.38
C ARG A 512 -18.18 20.09 7.68
N VAL A 513 -17.40 20.36 8.69
CA VAL A 513 -17.52 19.75 10.01
C VAL A 513 -18.91 20.02 10.59
N ARG A 514 -19.72 18.98 10.71
CA ARG A 514 -21.08 19.07 11.26
C ARG A 514 -21.09 18.88 12.77
N VAL A 515 -20.48 17.82 13.22
CA VAL A 515 -20.37 17.47 14.64
C VAL A 515 -18.94 17.03 14.89
N MET A 516 -18.37 17.51 16.00
CA MET A 516 -17.12 17.02 16.57
C MET A 516 -17.41 16.36 17.90
N THR A 517 -16.82 15.19 18.11
CA THR A 517 -16.89 14.45 19.37
C THR A 517 -15.48 14.16 19.88
N ASN A 518 -15.28 14.29 21.19
CA ASN A 518 -14.02 13.90 21.81
C ASN A 518 -13.96 12.39 22.07
N ASP A 519 -12.83 11.90 22.58
CA ASP A 519 -12.57 10.53 23.01
C ASP A 519 -13.61 9.93 23.98
N LYS A 520 -14.32 10.79 24.74
CA LYS A 520 -15.38 10.41 25.68
C LYS A 520 -16.79 10.43 25.07
N GLY A 521 -16.90 10.58 23.75
CA GLY A 521 -18.17 10.63 23.03
C GLY A 521 -18.98 11.91 23.25
N ARG A 522 -18.40 12.95 23.88
CA ARG A 522 -19.07 14.24 24.11
C ARG A 522 -18.86 15.17 22.94
N THR A 523 -19.90 15.90 22.56
CA THR A 523 -19.78 16.91 21.51
C THR A 523 -18.97 18.11 21.99
N VAL A 524 -17.99 18.52 21.16
CA VAL A 524 -17.14 19.69 21.40
C VAL A 524 -17.32 20.69 20.24
N LYS A 525 -17.16 21.96 20.54
CA LYS A 525 -17.29 23.02 19.53
C LYS A 525 -15.96 23.43 18.91
N THR A 526 -14.89 23.25 19.65
CA THR A 526 -13.52 23.61 19.27
C THR A 526 -12.55 22.54 19.72
N ALA A 527 -11.52 22.30 18.91
CA ALA A 527 -10.42 21.40 19.22
C ALA A 527 -9.11 22.12 18.92
N GLY A 528 -8.29 22.31 19.95
CA GLY A 528 -6.96 22.94 19.86
C GLY A 528 -5.89 21.94 19.45
N PRO A 529 -4.61 22.38 19.44
CA PRO A 529 -3.47 21.54 19.15
C PRO A 529 -3.37 20.31 20.07
N SER A 530 -2.88 19.20 19.53
CA SER A 530 -2.70 17.88 20.20
C SER A 530 -4.00 17.23 20.69
N VAL A 531 -5.17 17.70 20.30
CA VAL A 531 -6.45 17.13 20.71
C VAL A 531 -6.99 16.22 19.60
N PRO A 532 -7.25 14.92 19.88
CA PRO A 532 -7.92 14.03 18.95
C PRO A 532 -9.43 14.31 18.96
N VAL A 533 -10.04 14.37 17.76
CA VAL A 533 -11.47 14.57 17.60
C VAL A 533 -12.04 13.70 16.48
N GLU A 534 -13.19 13.10 16.76
CA GLU A 534 -13.98 12.42 15.73
C GLU A 534 -14.90 13.45 15.05
N ILE A 535 -14.80 13.59 13.74
CA ILE A 535 -15.61 14.53 12.95
C ILE A 535 -16.58 13.80 12.02
N THR A 536 -17.70 14.46 11.75
CA THR A 536 -18.68 14.04 10.73
C THR A 536 -18.92 15.17 9.75
N GLY A 537 -19.31 14.83 8.51
CA GLY A 537 -19.71 15.83 7.50
C GLY A 537 -18.77 15.89 6.30
N LEU A 538 -17.77 15.03 6.22
CA LEU A 538 -16.98 14.81 5.00
C LEU A 538 -17.87 14.21 3.90
N ALA A 539 -17.53 14.49 2.64
CA ALA A 539 -18.24 13.94 1.49
C ALA A 539 -17.85 12.49 1.21
N ASP A 540 -16.62 12.12 1.54
CA ASP A 540 -16.05 10.78 1.33
C ASP A 540 -15.20 10.39 2.53
N VAL A 541 -14.79 9.11 2.60
CA VAL A 541 -13.91 8.60 3.64
C VAL A 541 -12.47 8.96 3.27
N PRO A 542 -11.75 9.76 4.09
CA PRO A 542 -10.35 10.10 3.82
C PRO A 542 -9.43 8.90 4.04
N THR A 543 -8.24 8.94 3.43
CA THR A 543 -7.21 7.94 3.68
C THR A 543 -6.55 8.23 5.03
N PRO A 544 -6.45 7.25 5.93
CA PRO A 544 -5.69 7.44 7.16
C PRO A 544 -4.23 7.77 6.88
N GLY A 545 -3.69 8.76 7.59
CA GLY A 545 -2.35 9.31 7.35
C GLY A 545 -2.31 10.51 6.42
N ASP A 546 -3.42 10.84 5.74
CA ASP A 546 -3.51 12.08 4.97
C ASP A 546 -3.46 13.30 5.89
N GLU A 547 -2.79 14.34 5.46
CA GLU A 547 -2.87 15.63 6.13
C GLU A 547 -4.24 16.26 5.89
N PHE A 548 -4.78 16.87 6.92
CA PHE A 548 -5.97 17.70 6.79
C PHE A 548 -5.67 19.18 7.05
N ASN A 549 -6.35 20.02 6.31
CA ASN A 549 -6.27 21.47 6.43
C ASN A 549 -7.66 22.08 6.50
N ALA A 550 -7.88 22.97 7.48
CA ALA A 550 -9.10 23.76 7.56
C ALA A 550 -8.98 24.99 6.64
N VAL A 551 -9.97 25.20 5.78
CA VAL A 551 -9.97 26.23 4.75
C VAL A 551 -11.22 27.10 4.80
N THR A 552 -11.20 28.27 4.13
CA THR A 552 -12.35 29.18 4.12
C THR A 552 -13.26 28.97 2.93
N ASP A 553 -12.70 28.68 1.76
CA ASP A 553 -13.45 28.61 0.51
C ASP A 553 -13.76 27.16 0.14
N GLU A 554 -15.06 26.80 0.25
CA GLU A 554 -15.54 25.46 -0.08
C GLU A 554 -15.44 25.16 -1.58
N ARG A 555 -15.56 26.18 -2.43
CA ARG A 555 -15.55 25.99 -3.88
C ARG A 555 -14.15 25.62 -4.37
N MET A 556 -13.14 26.39 -3.94
CA MET A 556 -11.75 26.11 -4.27
C MET A 556 -11.27 24.79 -3.64
N ALA A 557 -11.73 24.49 -2.43
CA ALA A 557 -11.47 23.22 -1.75
C ALA A 557 -11.96 22.00 -2.57
N ARG A 558 -13.18 22.10 -3.13
CA ARG A 558 -13.73 21.04 -3.99
C ARG A 558 -12.97 20.91 -5.30
N GLU A 559 -12.55 22.02 -5.88
CA GLU A 559 -11.77 22.04 -7.12
C GLU A 559 -10.41 21.37 -6.92
N LEU A 560 -9.70 21.68 -5.82
CA LEU A 560 -8.45 21.05 -5.44
C LEU A 560 -8.59 19.53 -5.25
N VAL A 561 -9.63 19.11 -4.52
CA VAL A 561 -9.90 17.68 -4.29
C VAL A 561 -10.20 16.95 -5.59
N GLU A 562 -10.94 17.56 -6.53
CA GLU A 562 -11.21 16.95 -7.83
C GLU A 562 -9.94 16.84 -8.67
N GLN A 563 -9.05 17.83 -8.63
CA GLN A 563 -7.74 17.77 -9.28
C GLN A 563 -6.88 16.62 -8.69
N ARG A 564 -6.81 16.48 -7.35
CA ARG A 564 -6.10 15.37 -6.69
C ARG A 564 -6.68 14.01 -7.07
N ARG A 565 -8.01 13.88 -7.13
CA ARG A 565 -8.68 12.64 -7.58
C ARG A 565 -8.35 12.32 -9.04
N GLN A 566 -8.35 13.31 -9.90
CA GLN A 566 -8.02 13.10 -11.31
C GLN A 566 -6.55 12.70 -11.48
N ALA A 567 -5.62 13.37 -10.80
CA ALA A 567 -4.21 13.01 -10.79
C ALA A 567 -3.97 11.57 -10.29
N GLN A 568 -4.69 11.15 -9.23
CA GLN A 568 -4.63 9.79 -8.72
C GLN A 568 -5.16 8.76 -9.72
N LYS A 569 -6.28 9.06 -10.40
CA LYS A 569 -6.82 8.19 -11.46
C LYS A 569 -5.86 8.08 -12.64
N ASP A 570 -5.26 9.19 -13.05
CA ASP A 570 -4.30 9.21 -14.15
C ASP A 570 -3.01 8.46 -13.82
N ALA A 571 -2.53 8.55 -12.57
CA ALA A 571 -1.40 7.77 -12.07
C ALA A 571 -1.70 6.26 -12.09
N LEU A 572 -2.86 5.85 -11.60
CA LEU A 572 -3.32 4.46 -11.64
C LEU A 572 -3.50 3.95 -13.08
N ALA A 573 -4.07 4.78 -13.97
CA ALA A 573 -4.24 4.44 -15.38
C ALA A 573 -2.87 4.27 -16.07
N LYS A 574 -1.88 5.13 -15.78
CA LYS A 574 -0.51 5.00 -16.29
C LYS A 574 0.19 3.72 -15.80
N MET A 575 -0.04 3.32 -14.56
CA MET A 575 0.49 2.05 -14.03
C MET A 575 -0.13 0.83 -14.74
N ASN A 576 -1.42 0.90 -15.06
CA ASN A 576 -2.13 -0.18 -15.73
C ASN A 576 -1.92 -0.23 -17.25
N GLN A 577 -1.49 0.88 -17.89
CA GLN A 577 -1.29 0.96 -19.36
C GLN A 577 0.00 0.29 -19.85
N LYS A 578 0.91 -0.15 -18.98
CA LYS A 578 2.17 -0.80 -19.38
C LYS A 578 2.02 -2.28 -19.78
N VAL A 579 0.89 -2.67 -20.36
CA VAL A 579 0.77 -3.98 -21.01
C VAL A 579 1.26 -3.82 -22.46
N THR A 580 2.56 -3.86 -22.67
CA THR A 580 3.17 -4.01 -24.00
C THR A 580 3.05 -5.48 -24.45
N LEU A 581 3.18 -5.72 -25.77
CA LEU A 581 3.18 -7.08 -26.34
C LEU A 581 4.24 -7.98 -25.68
N ASP A 582 5.38 -7.41 -25.25
CA ASP A 582 6.43 -8.16 -24.55
C ASP A 582 5.96 -8.65 -23.15
N ASN A 583 5.19 -7.82 -22.42
CA ASN A 583 4.56 -8.23 -21.17
C ASN A 583 3.42 -9.23 -21.39
N LEU A 584 2.80 -9.26 -22.57
CA LEU A 584 1.78 -10.26 -22.90
C LEU A 584 2.42 -11.65 -23.05
N PHE A 585 3.61 -11.73 -23.66
CA PHE A 585 4.36 -12.99 -23.75
C PHE A 585 4.87 -13.45 -22.38
N ALA A 586 5.33 -12.53 -21.52
CA ALA A 586 5.68 -12.86 -20.13
C ALA A 586 4.46 -13.35 -19.34
N LYS A 587 3.31 -12.68 -19.46
CA LYS A 587 2.05 -13.15 -18.86
C LYS A 587 1.51 -14.46 -19.46
N MET A 588 1.82 -14.79 -20.72
CA MET A 588 1.47 -16.07 -21.31
C MET A 588 2.42 -17.21 -20.82
N GLN A 589 3.64 -16.88 -20.43
CA GLN A 589 4.54 -17.82 -19.73
C GLN A 589 4.18 -17.95 -18.23
N GLU A 590 3.66 -16.89 -17.61
CA GLU A 590 3.06 -16.93 -16.25
C GLU A 590 1.66 -17.59 -16.24
N GLY A 591 1.12 -17.99 -17.39
CA GLY A 591 -0.26 -18.40 -17.62
C GLY A 591 -0.74 -19.69 -16.94
N GLU A 592 0.05 -20.30 -16.07
CA GLU A 592 -0.37 -21.45 -15.24
C GLU A 592 -0.57 -21.08 -13.75
N MET A 593 -0.29 -19.83 -13.33
CA MET A 593 -0.52 -19.43 -11.95
C MET A 593 -2.03 -19.31 -11.67
N LYS A 594 -2.49 -20.05 -10.69
CA LYS A 594 -3.88 -19.93 -10.21
C LYS A 594 -4.04 -18.62 -9.45
N GLU A 595 -5.05 -17.84 -9.78
CA GLU A 595 -5.40 -16.63 -9.02
C GLU A 595 -6.55 -16.93 -8.06
N LEU A 596 -6.41 -16.46 -6.80
CA LEU A 596 -7.49 -16.42 -5.82
C LEU A 596 -7.95 -14.97 -5.68
N PRO A 597 -9.00 -14.56 -6.38
CA PRO A 597 -9.52 -13.21 -6.33
C PRO A 597 -10.33 -12.99 -5.04
N LEU A 598 -10.07 -11.88 -4.35
CA LEU A 598 -10.74 -11.52 -3.09
C LEU A 598 -11.31 -10.10 -3.17
N ILE A 599 -12.42 -9.87 -2.46
CA ILE A 599 -12.97 -8.56 -2.14
C ILE A 599 -12.96 -8.39 -0.64
N VAL A 600 -12.31 -7.34 -0.14
CA VAL A 600 -12.16 -7.07 1.29
C VAL A 600 -13.06 -5.90 1.69
N LYS A 601 -13.87 -6.09 2.72
CA LYS A 601 -14.65 -5.04 3.37
C LYS A 601 -14.37 -5.03 4.87
N ALA A 602 -14.03 -3.87 5.40
CA ALA A 602 -13.74 -3.70 6.81
C ALA A 602 -14.55 -2.54 7.42
N ASP A 603 -14.57 -2.47 8.73
CA ASP A 603 -15.23 -1.38 9.49
C ASP A 603 -14.45 -0.05 9.38
N VAL A 604 -13.11 -0.12 9.37
CA VAL A 604 -12.23 1.04 9.24
C VAL A 604 -11.24 0.86 8.07
N GLN A 605 -10.77 2.00 7.55
CA GLN A 605 -9.88 2.02 6.38
C GLN A 605 -8.52 1.36 6.67
N GLY A 606 -7.97 1.59 7.87
CA GLY A 606 -6.70 1.00 8.25
C GLY A 606 -6.74 -0.54 8.32
N SER A 607 -7.85 -1.12 8.80
CA SER A 607 -8.05 -2.58 8.80
C SER A 607 -8.19 -3.14 7.38
N ALA A 608 -8.85 -2.44 6.47
CA ALA A 608 -8.97 -2.84 5.07
C ALA A 608 -7.59 -2.87 4.38
N GLU A 609 -6.75 -1.86 4.62
CA GLU A 609 -5.37 -1.79 4.10
C GLU A 609 -4.48 -2.89 4.67
N ALA A 610 -4.56 -3.13 5.98
CA ALA A 610 -3.79 -4.17 6.66
C ALA A 610 -4.14 -5.57 6.15
N LEU A 611 -5.44 -5.88 6.02
CA LEU A 611 -5.92 -7.13 5.45
C LEU A 611 -5.44 -7.29 4.00
N LYS A 612 -5.63 -6.29 3.16
CA LYS A 612 -5.17 -6.33 1.77
C LYS A 612 -3.68 -6.66 1.70
N SER A 613 -2.84 -5.91 2.43
CA SER A 613 -1.39 -6.12 2.42
C SER A 613 -0.99 -7.49 2.97
N SER A 614 -1.69 -8.00 4.00
CA SER A 614 -1.39 -9.30 4.59
C SER A 614 -1.80 -10.45 3.70
N LEU A 615 -2.99 -10.37 3.08
CA LEU A 615 -3.48 -11.41 2.17
C LEU A 615 -2.67 -11.48 0.87
N GLU A 616 -2.26 -10.34 0.32
CA GLU A 616 -1.40 -10.31 -0.86
C GLU A 616 0.01 -10.89 -0.60
N LYS A 617 0.53 -10.80 0.64
CA LYS A 617 1.82 -11.37 1.05
C LYS A 617 1.83 -12.91 1.14
N ILE A 618 0.66 -13.56 1.29
CA ILE A 618 0.55 -15.02 1.34
C ILE A 618 0.83 -15.65 -0.01
N SER A 619 0.76 -14.89 -1.11
CA SER A 619 0.95 -15.37 -2.48
C SER A 619 2.23 -16.19 -2.64
N ASN A 620 2.12 -17.33 -3.35
CA ASN A 620 3.21 -18.24 -3.68
C ASN A 620 3.49 -18.23 -5.19
N GLU A 621 4.51 -18.97 -5.65
CA GLU A 621 4.81 -19.15 -7.07
C GLU A 621 3.71 -19.88 -7.84
N GLU A 622 2.89 -20.73 -7.18
CA GLU A 622 1.83 -21.54 -7.79
C GLU A 622 0.44 -20.87 -7.72
N VAL A 623 0.17 -20.11 -6.63
CA VAL A 623 -1.12 -19.45 -6.38
C VAL A 623 -0.91 -18.01 -5.96
N ARG A 624 -1.54 -17.09 -6.66
CA ARG A 624 -1.51 -15.66 -6.37
C ARG A 624 -2.82 -15.21 -5.73
N VAL A 625 -2.74 -14.66 -4.53
CA VAL A 625 -3.88 -13.99 -3.89
C VAL A 625 -3.96 -12.56 -4.42
N ARG A 626 -5.11 -12.20 -4.98
CA ARG A 626 -5.34 -10.88 -5.57
C ARG A 626 -6.56 -10.20 -4.96
N VAL A 627 -6.33 -9.11 -4.24
CA VAL A 627 -7.43 -8.28 -3.73
C VAL A 627 -7.88 -7.31 -4.82
N ILE A 628 -9.05 -7.59 -5.42
CA ILE A 628 -9.63 -6.78 -6.51
C ILE A 628 -10.14 -5.45 -5.98
N HIS A 629 -10.82 -5.50 -4.84
CA HIS A 629 -11.40 -4.31 -4.21
C HIS A 629 -11.24 -4.39 -2.69
N ALA A 630 -10.76 -3.30 -2.09
CA ALA A 630 -10.74 -3.10 -0.65
C ALA A 630 -11.52 -1.83 -0.32
N GLY A 631 -12.41 -1.89 0.66
CA GLY A 631 -13.24 -0.74 1.01
C GLY A 631 -13.80 -0.81 2.42
N VAL A 632 -14.38 0.29 2.86
CA VAL A 632 -14.92 0.48 4.21
C VAL A 632 -16.44 0.42 4.21
N GLY A 633 -16.99 -0.08 5.31
CA GLY A 633 -18.43 -0.14 5.56
C GLY A 633 -19.06 -1.50 5.25
N ALA A 634 -20.38 -1.57 5.32
CA ALA A 634 -21.12 -2.79 5.09
C ALA A 634 -20.95 -3.30 3.64
N ILE A 635 -21.07 -4.62 3.47
CA ILE A 635 -21.04 -5.24 2.15
C ILE A 635 -22.33 -4.89 1.42
N ASN A 636 -22.22 -4.31 0.23
CA ASN A 636 -23.30 -3.83 -0.60
C ASN A 636 -23.59 -4.79 -1.76
N GLU A 637 -24.72 -4.61 -2.42
CA GLU A 637 -25.10 -5.40 -3.61
C GLU A 637 -24.09 -5.25 -4.76
N SER A 638 -23.50 -4.05 -4.92
CA SER A 638 -22.46 -3.81 -5.92
C SER A 638 -21.19 -4.64 -5.69
N ASP A 639 -20.82 -4.88 -4.44
CA ASP A 639 -19.67 -5.72 -4.08
C ASP A 639 -19.92 -7.19 -4.45
N ILE A 640 -21.17 -7.66 -4.25
CA ILE A 640 -21.56 -9.02 -4.62
C ILE A 640 -21.60 -9.20 -6.13
N LEU A 641 -22.07 -8.18 -6.87
CA LEU A 641 -22.06 -8.22 -8.33
C LEU A 641 -20.62 -8.27 -8.87
N LEU A 642 -19.72 -7.47 -8.29
CA LEU A 642 -18.30 -7.51 -8.63
C LEU A 642 -17.69 -8.89 -8.30
N ALA A 643 -17.99 -9.46 -7.13
CA ALA A 643 -17.55 -10.79 -6.72
C ALA A 643 -18.03 -11.87 -7.68
N SER A 644 -19.30 -11.85 -8.04
CA SER A 644 -19.89 -12.80 -9.00
C SER A 644 -19.25 -12.72 -10.38
N THR A 645 -18.93 -11.50 -10.86
CA THR A 645 -18.30 -11.30 -12.17
C THR A 645 -16.86 -11.77 -12.19
N ALA A 646 -16.14 -11.56 -11.09
CA ALA A 646 -14.72 -11.88 -10.95
C ALA A 646 -14.45 -13.29 -10.39
N GLY A 647 -15.48 -14.02 -9.99
CA GLY A 647 -15.35 -15.29 -9.25
C GLY A 647 -14.66 -15.13 -7.90
N ALA A 648 -14.82 -13.99 -7.24
CA ALA A 648 -14.12 -13.62 -6.03
C ALA A 648 -14.86 -14.02 -4.76
N ILE A 649 -14.13 -14.34 -3.70
CA ILE A 649 -14.64 -14.53 -2.34
C ILE A 649 -14.73 -13.16 -1.65
N VAL A 650 -15.84 -12.92 -0.94
CA VAL A 650 -16.01 -11.68 -0.18
C VAL A 650 -15.61 -11.89 1.28
N VAL A 651 -14.60 -11.16 1.71
CA VAL A 651 -14.07 -11.17 3.08
C VAL A 651 -14.60 -9.94 3.82
N GLY A 652 -15.41 -10.15 4.83
CA GLY A 652 -15.95 -9.11 5.70
C GLY A 652 -15.24 -9.11 7.05
N PHE A 653 -14.50 -8.05 7.35
CA PHE A 653 -13.81 -7.87 8.63
C PHE A 653 -14.60 -6.93 9.53
N ASN A 654 -15.11 -7.46 10.63
CA ASN A 654 -15.96 -6.76 11.60
C ASN A 654 -17.22 -6.09 10.99
N VAL A 655 -17.58 -6.44 9.76
CA VAL A 655 -18.75 -5.93 9.04
C VAL A 655 -19.73 -7.04 8.68
N ARG A 656 -20.96 -6.65 8.35
CA ARG A 656 -22.02 -7.56 7.90
C ARG A 656 -22.64 -7.07 6.59
N PRO A 657 -23.18 -7.97 5.76
CA PRO A 657 -23.85 -7.59 4.54
C PRO A 657 -25.19 -6.88 4.83
N ASP A 658 -25.58 -6.01 3.92
CA ASP A 658 -26.94 -5.49 3.88
C ASP A 658 -27.92 -6.59 3.46
N ALA A 659 -29.19 -6.45 3.82
CA ALA A 659 -30.21 -7.45 3.50
C ALA A 659 -30.32 -7.72 1.98
N ALA A 660 -30.16 -6.69 1.15
CA ALA A 660 -30.12 -6.81 -0.30
C ALA A 660 -28.88 -7.58 -0.79
N ALA A 661 -27.72 -7.28 -0.23
CA ALA A 661 -26.45 -7.97 -0.52
C ALA A 661 -26.52 -9.45 -0.15
N ALA A 662 -27.05 -9.78 1.03
CA ALA A 662 -27.22 -11.16 1.46
C ALA A 662 -28.14 -11.96 0.50
N ALA A 663 -29.27 -11.39 0.09
CA ALA A 663 -30.16 -12.02 -0.89
C ALA A 663 -29.51 -12.16 -2.28
N SER A 664 -28.70 -11.17 -2.70
CA SER A 664 -27.98 -11.22 -3.98
C SER A 664 -26.86 -12.25 -3.95
N ALA A 665 -26.13 -12.39 -2.85
CA ALA A 665 -25.07 -13.39 -2.67
C ALA A 665 -25.62 -14.81 -2.76
N HIS A 666 -26.76 -15.09 -2.12
CA HIS A 666 -27.44 -16.39 -2.25
C HIS A 666 -27.88 -16.68 -3.68
N ARG A 667 -28.39 -15.69 -4.42
CA ARG A 667 -28.78 -15.86 -5.82
C ARG A 667 -27.60 -16.07 -6.75
N ALA A 668 -26.51 -15.37 -6.51
CA ALA A 668 -25.30 -15.42 -7.32
C ALA A 668 -24.34 -16.53 -6.88
N ASN A 669 -24.64 -17.26 -5.82
CA ASN A 669 -23.77 -18.30 -5.20
C ASN A 669 -22.35 -17.79 -4.89
N VAL A 670 -22.25 -16.55 -4.36
CA VAL A 670 -21.00 -15.93 -3.96
C VAL A 670 -20.67 -16.31 -2.51
N ASP A 671 -19.47 -16.84 -2.26
CA ASP A 671 -18.99 -17.14 -0.91
C ASP A 671 -18.64 -15.86 -0.15
N MET A 672 -19.16 -15.76 1.08
CA MET A 672 -18.91 -14.63 1.98
C MET A 672 -18.40 -15.15 3.31
N ARG A 673 -17.23 -14.71 3.71
CA ARG A 673 -16.58 -15.06 4.98
C ARG A 673 -16.50 -13.84 5.89
N PHE A 674 -16.73 -14.05 7.20
CA PHE A 674 -16.82 -12.97 8.17
C PHE A 674 -15.91 -13.25 9.36
N TYR A 675 -14.95 -12.36 9.57
CA TYR A 675 -13.96 -12.46 10.62
C TYR A 675 -14.04 -11.27 11.57
N ARG A 676 -13.62 -11.49 12.81
CA ARG A 676 -13.43 -10.44 13.82
C ARG A 676 -11.97 -10.31 14.23
N VAL A 677 -11.19 -11.37 14.03
CA VAL A 677 -9.76 -11.43 14.32
C VAL A 677 -9.03 -11.61 13.00
N ILE A 678 -7.95 -10.86 12.80
CA ILE A 678 -7.21 -10.85 11.52
C ILE A 678 -6.51 -12.19 11.26
N TYR A 679 -6.09 -12.89 12.32
CA TYR A 679 -5.45 -14.21 12.21
C TYR A 679 -6.39 -15.24 11.57
N ASP A 680 -7.65 -15.30 12.03
CA ASP A 680 -8.64 -16.23 11.49
C ASP A 680 -8.83 -16.04 9.97
N ALA A 681 -8.79 -14.77 9.51
CA ALA A 681 -8.90 -14.46 8.09
C ALA A 681 -7.67 -14.93 7.30
N ILE A 682 -6.47 -14.72 7.85
CA ILE A 682 -5.21 -15.12 7.23
C ILE A 682 -5.12 -16.64 7.13
N ASP A 683 -5.38 -17.34 8.25
CA ASP A 683 -5.28 -18.80 8.33
C ASP A 683 -6.29 -19.52 7.43
N GLU A 684 -7.53 -19.01 7.34
CA GLU A 684 -8.54 -19.62 6.46
C GLU A 684 -8.24 -19.38 4.97
N ILE A 685 -7.74 -18.21 4.59
CA ILE A 685 -7.33 -17.94 3.20
C ILE A 685 -6.07 -18.73 2.85
N GLU A 686 -5.11 -18.89 3.77
CA GLU A 686 -3.95 -19.74 3.57
C GLU A 686 -4.34 -21.22 3.40
N ALA A 687 -5.31 -21.70 4.19
CA ALA A 687 -5.85 -23.06 4.04
C ALA A 687 -6.59 -23.22 2.69
N ALA A 688 -7.35 -22.21 2.25
CA ALA A 688 -8.01 -22.22 0.94
C ALA A 688 -7.00 -22.25 -0.20
N MET A 689 -5.92 -21.48 -0.09
CA MET A 689 -4.82 -21.45 -1.05
C MET A 689 -4.09 -22.81 -1.12
N LYS A 690 -3.80 -23.42 0.04
CA LYS A 690 -3.22 -24.80 0.10
C LYS A 690 -4.11 -25.81 -0.58
N GLY A 691 -5.43 -25.70 -0.44
CA GLY A 691 -6.40 -26.55 -1.13
C GLY A 691 -6.43 -26.37 -2.67
N MET A 692 -5.94 -25.23 -3.18
CA MET A 692 -5.81 -24.98 -4.62
C MET A 692 -4.50 -25.50 -5.23
N LEU A 693 -3.49 -25.85 -4.42
CA LEU A 693 -2.23 -26.39 -4.89
C LEU A 693 -2.44 -27.75 -5.61
N ALA A 694 -1.59 -28.04 -6.59
CA ALA A 694 -1.60 -29.36 -7.20
C ALA A 694 -1.08 -30.41 -6.20
N PRO A 695 -1.66 -31.62 -6.16
CA PRO A 695 -1.15 -32.67 -5.30
C PRO A 695 0.31 -32.99 -5.64
N LYS A 696 1.17 -33.02 -4.64
CA LYS A 696 2.56 -33.43 -4.82
C LYS A 696 2.65 -34.93 -4.64
N PHE A 697 3.15 -35.61 -5.67
CA PHE A 697 3.39 -37.04 -5.62
C PHE A 697 4.85 -37.27 -5.23
N GLU A 698 5.09 -38.11 -4.26
CA GLU A 698 6.44 -38.61 -3.92
C GLU A 698 6.53 -40.08 -4.26
N GLU A 699 7.69 -40.48 -4.75
CA GLU A 699 8.01 -41.88 -5.04
C GLU A 699 8.26 -42.61 -3.73
N VAL A 700 7.44 -43.59 -3.42
CA VAL A 700 7.64 -44.47 -2.28
C VAL A 700 7.99 -45.86 -2.77
N VAL A 701 9.20 -46.28 -2.46
CA VAL A 701 9.66 -47.64 -2.75
C VAL A 701 8.92 -48.60 -1.82
N ILE A 702 8.20 -49.57 -2.41
CA ILE A 702 7.36 -50.53 -1.68
C ILE A 702 8.03 -51.87 -1.48
N GLY A 703 9.05 -52.22 -2.31
CA GLY A 703 9.80 -53.44 -2.17
C GLY A 703 10.79 -53.71 -3.31
N HIS A 704 11.71 -54.63 -3.07
CA HIS A 704 12.70 -55.07 -4.01
C HIS A 704 12.57 -56.57 -4.32
N ALA A 705 12.69 -56.91 -5.60
CA ALA A 705 12.67 -58.30 -6.05
C ALA A 705 13.90 -58.62 -6.94
N GLU A 706 14.64 -59.67 -6.61
CA GLU A 706 15.81 -60.13 -7.34
C GLU A 706 15.40 -61.13 -8.42
N VAL A 707 15.88 -60.91 -9.64
CA VAL A 707 15.66 -61.82 -10.76
C VAL A 707 16.59 -63.04 -10.64
N ARG A 708 16.00 -64.23 -10.44
CA ARG A 708 16.72 -65.52 -10.34
C ARG A 708 16.76 -66.28 -11.63
N MET A 709 15.72 -66.20 -12.49
CA MET A 709 15.61 -66.87 -13.76
C MET A 709 14.86 -66.02 -14.77
N THR A 710 15.17 -66.19 -16.04
CA THR A 710 14.45 -65.45 -17.10
C THR A 710 13.81 -66.46 -18.08
N TYR A 711 12.51 -66.19 -18.43
CA TYR A 711 11.75 -67.03 -19.38
C TYR A 711 11.32 -66.21 -20.58
N LYS A 712 11.66 -66.57 -21.77
CA LYS A 712 11.21 -65.89 -23.00
C LYS A 712 9.96 -66.54 -23.55
N VAL A 713 8.86 -65.79 -23.55
CA VAL A 713 7.53 -66.19 -24.04
C VAL A 713 7.18 -65.38 -25.26
N SER A 714 6.98 -66.01 -26.40
CA SER A 714 6.76 -65.33 -27.69
C SER A 714 5.58 -64.43 -27.76
N ALA A 715 4.57 -64.59 -26.87
CA ALA A 715 3.35 -63.77 -26.84
C ALA A 715 3.40 -62.57 -25.86
N ILE A 716 4.27 -62.59 -24.82
CA ILE A 716 4.26 -61.64 -23.72
C ILE A 716 5.62 -60.95 -23.51
N GLY A 717 6.68 -61.49 -24.16
CA GLY A 717 8.04 -61.00 -23.96
C GLY A 717 8.83 -61.81 -22.93
N THR A 718 9.77 -61.19 -22.24
CA THR A 718 10.59 -61.83 -21.22
C THR A 718 9.87 -61.73 -19.84
N ILE A 719 9.64 -62.88 -19.23
CA ILE A 719 9.13 -62.98 -17.86
C ILE A 719 10.30 -63.25 -16.91
N ALA A 720 10.49 -62.47 -15.93
CA ALA A 720 11.48 -62.63 -14.87
C ALA A 720 10.90 -63.46 -13.71
N GLY A 721 11.54 -64.58 -13.37
CA GLY A 721 11.29 -65.31 -12.13
C GLY A 721 12.04 -64.63 -10.99
N CYS A 722 11.36 -63.90 -10.17
CA CYS A 722 11.93 -63.05 -9.12
C CYS A 722 11.65 -63.61 -7.73
N MET A 723 12.51 -63.32 -6.78
CA MET A 723 12.31 -63.48 -5.34
C MET A 723 12.20 -62.13 -4.69
N VAL A 724 11.12 -61.85 -3.99
CA VAL A 724 10.92 -60.60 -3.23
C VAL A 724 11.83 -60.63 -1.99
N LYS A 725 12.82 -59.73 -1.94
CA LYS A 725 13.79 -59.64 -0.85
C LYS A 725 13.22 -58.90 0.38
N ASP A 726 12.57 -57.75 0.12
CA ASP A 726 11.99 -56.91 1.13
C ASP A 726 10.67 -56.26 0.68
N GLY A 727 9.89 -55.79 1.63
CA GLY A 727 8.62 -55.09 1.36
C GLY A 727 7.58 -55.97 0.64
N LYS A 728 6.88 -55.40 -0.32
CA LYS A 728 5.89 -56.09 -1.16
C LYS A 728 5.93 -55.53 -2.58
N VAL A 729 5.57 -56.40 -3.53
CA VAL A 729 5.41 -56.00 -4.95
C VAL A 729 3.91 -56.03 -5.27
N THR A 730 3.37 -54.99 -5.86
CA THR A 730 1.97 -54.89 -6.29
C THR A 730 1.89 -54.77 -7.81
N ARG A 731 0.82 -55.31 -8.41
CA ARG A 731 0.64 -55.28 -9.88
C ARG A 731 0.57 -53.84 -10.46
N ASP A 732 0.02 -52.92 -9.68
CA ASP A 732 -0.25 -51.56 -10.11
C ASP A 732 0.95 -50.61 -9.82
N SER A 733 2.07 -51.14 -9.31
CA SER A 733 3.28 -50.37 -9.06
C SER A 733 4.14 -50.22 -10.32
N GLN A 734 4.91 -49.14 -10.32
CA GLN A 734 6.00 -48.98 -11.30
C GLN A 734 7.23 -49.74 -10.84
N VAL A 735 8.04 -50.13 -11.80
CA VAL A 735 9.25 -50.94 -11.54
C VAL A 735 10.45 -50.27 -12.19
N ARG A 736 11.52 -50.20 -11.44
CA ARG A 736 12.83 -49.74 -11.92
C ARG A 736 13.77 -50.91 -11.92
N VAL A 737 14.38 -51.23 -13.08
CA VAL A 737 15.31 -52.34 -13.25
C VAL A 737 16.72 -51.86 -12.93
N LEU A 738 17.31 -52.42 -11.89
CA LEU A 738 18.66 -52.11 -11.43
C LEU A 738 19.60 -53.25 -11.83
N ARG A 739 20.71 -52.93 -12.52
CA ARG A 739 21.82 -53.84 -12.78
C ARG A 739 23.08 -53.24 -12.22
N ASP A 740 23.76 -53.96 -11.34
CA ASP A 740 24.94 -53.48 -10.61
C ASP A 740 24.68 -52.15 -9.88
N ASN A 741 23.47 -51.96 -9.34
CA ASN A 741 22.96 -50.74 -8.68
C ASN A 741 22.80 -49.53 -9.63
N ILE A 742 22.80 -49.74 -10.93
CA ILE A 742 22.55 -48.71 -11.95
C ILE A 742 21.16 -48.92 -12.54
N VAL A 743 20.36 -47.87 -12.59
CA VAL A 743 19.02 -47.90 -13.22
C VAL A 743 19.20 -48.04 -14.73
N ILE A 744 18.70 -49.14 -15.30
CA ILE A 744 18.73 -49.38 -16.73
C ILE A 744 17.43 -49.06 -17.41
N HIS A 745 16.32 -49.34 -16.77
CA HIS A 745 14.98 -49.10 -17.30
C HIS A 745 13.98 -48.83 -16.20
N GLU A 746 13.01 -48.00 -16.53
CA GLU A 746 11.86 -47.69 -15.67
C GLU A 746 10.58 -47.90 -16.48
N GLY A 747 9.59 -48.57 -15.88
CA GLY A 747 8.36 -48.90 -16.58
C GLY A 747 7.31 -49.50 -15.66
N GLU A 748 6.19 -49.86 -16.23
CA GLU A 748 5.07 -50.47 -15.52
C GLU A 748 5.19 -51.99 -15.50
N ILE A 749 4.65 -52.64 -14.47
CA ILE A 749 4.54 -54.05 -14.36
C ILE A 749 3.47 -54.56 -15.35
N GLY A 750 3.86 -55.31 -16.35
CA GLY A 750 2.93 -55.86 -17.34
C GLY A 750 2.13 -57.04 -16.82
N SER A 751 2.76 -57.91 -16.02
CA SER A 751 2.07 -59.03 -15.36
C SER A 751 2.79 -59.43 -14.06
N LEU A 752 2.00 -59.73 -13.02
CA LEU A 752 2.49 -60.27 -11.77
C LEU A 752 1.76 -61.62 -11.50
N GLN A 753 2.56 -62.71 -11.46
CA GLN A 753 2.02 -64.04 -11.28
C GLN A 753 2.77 -64.79 -10.18
N ARG A 754 2.07 -65.68 -9.51
CA ARG A 754 2.69 -66.64 -8.58
C ARG A 754 2.32 -68.02 -9.05
N PHE A 755 3.34 -68.81 -9.46
CA PHE A 755 3.18 -70.09 -10.20
C PHE A 755 2.43 -69.86 -11.52
N LYS A 756 1.13 -70.14 -11.59
CA LYS A 756 0.29 -69.96 -12.80
C LYS A 756 -0.83 -68.98 -12.60
N ASP A 757 -1.00 -68.50 -11.36
CA ASP A 757 -2.13 -67.63 -10.97
C ASP A 757 -1.72 -66.15 -10.97
N ALA A 758 -2.52 -65.29 -11.59
CA ALA A 758 -2.32 -63.84 -11.50
C ALA A 758 -2.68 -63.34 -10.10
N VAL A 759 -1.75 -62.65 -9.45
CA VAL A 759 -1.90 -62.12 -8.09
C VAL A 759 -1.84 -60.59 -8.08
N LYS A 760 -2.52 -60.00 -7.10
CA LYS A 760 -2.51 -58.51 -6.95
C LYS A 760 -1.24 -58.04 -6.25
N GLU A 761 -0.78 -58.76 -5.26
CA GLU A 761 0.44 -58.43 -4.51
C GLU A 761 1.20 -59.69 -4.08
N VAL A 762 2.52 -59.56 -3.90
CA VAL A 762 3.44 -60.57 -3.40
C VAL A 762 4.30 -59.96 -2.30
N THR A 763 4.37 -60.57 -1.14
CA THR A 763 5.16 -60.13 0.03
C THR A 763 6.57 -60.70 0.03
N ALA A 764 7.44 -60.11 0.85
CA ALA A 764 8.82 -60.57 1.04
C ALA A 764 8.91 -62.06 1.36
N GLY A 765 9.92 -62.74 0.79
CA GLY A 765 10.17 -64.16 0.98
C GLY A 765 9.43 -65.07 0.02
N TYR A 766 8.63 -64.56 -0.88
CA TYR A 766 7.92 -65.39 -1.89
C TYR A 766 8.46 -65.15 -3.32
N GLU A 767 8.38 -66.20 -4.12
CA GLU A 767 8.72 -66.14 -5.53
C GLU A 767 7.55 -65.68 -6.37
N CYS A 768 7.85 -64.88 -7.40
CA CYS A 768 6.87 -64.37 -8.36
C CYS A 768 7.46 -64.32 -9.78
N GLY A 769 6.57 -64.39 -10.78
CA GLY A 769 6.89 -64.10 -12.17
C GLY A 769 6.45 -62.69 -12.53
N MET A 770 7.36 -61.84 -13.01
CA MET A 770 7.04 -60.45 -13.42
C MET A 770 7.47 -60.20 -14.85
N SER A 771 6.68 -59.42 -15.57
CA SER A 771 7.10 -58.86 -16.86
C SER A 771 7.03 -57.33 -16.79
N VAL A 772 7.96 -56.68 -17.46
CA VAL A 772 8.01 -55.22 -17.57
C VAL A 772 7.46 -54.80 -18.93
N VAL A 773 6.59 -53.80 -18.97
CA VAL A 773 5.99 -53.35 -20.24
C VAL A 773 7.06 -52.79 -21.16
N LYS A 774 7.10 -53.29 -22.43
CA LYS A 774 8.04 -52.83 -23.47
C LYS A 774 9.54 -53.04 -23.17
N TYR A 775 9.92 -53.85 -22.17
CA TYR A 775 11.31 -54.13 -21.86
C TYR A 775 11.58 -55.62 -21.80
N ASN A 776 12.55 -56.11 -22.59
CA ASN A 776 12.86 -57.52 -22.75
C ASN A 776 14.31 -57.92 -22.39
N ASP A 777 15.22 -56.96 -22.13
CA ASP A 777 16.62 -57.22 -21.77
C ASP A 777 16.81 -57.41 -20.24
N ILE A 778 16.03 -58.31 -19.68
CA ILE A 778 16.13 -58.70 -18.27
C ILE A 778 17.15 -59.83 -18.13
N LYS A 779 18.09 -59.72 -17.17
CA LYS A 779 19.11 -60.71 -16.91
C LYS A 779 19.01 -61.27 -15.49
N GLU A 780 19.61 -62.44 -15.29
CA GLU A 780 19.73 -63.03 -13.97
C GLU A 780 20.66 -62.17 -13.09
N GLY A 781 20.22 -61.84 -11.86
CA GLY A 781 20.89 -60.94 -10.95
C GLY A 781 20.41 -59.49 -11.00
N ASP A 782 19.53 -59.10 -11.94
CA ASP A 782 18.90 -57.75 -11.91
C ASP A 782 17.99 -57.62 -10.69
N ILE A 783 17.92 -56.43 -10.14
CA ILE A 783 17.04 -56.10 -9.01
C ILE A 783 15.89 -55.23 -9.52
N PHE A 784 14.67 -55.62 -9.25
CA PHE A 784 13.47 -54.85 -9.52
C PHE A 784 13.09 -54.08 -8.28
N GLU A 785 13.26 -52.74 -8.32
CA GLU A 785 12.79 -51.81 -7.30
C GLU A 785 11.37 -51.38 -7.68
N CYS A 786 10.40 -51.80 -6.88
CA CYS A 786 9.00 -51.47 -7.10
C CYS A 786 8.62 -50.24 -6.25
N PHE A 787 8.05 -49.22 -6.89
CA PHE A 787 7.63 -47.97 -6.25
C PHE A 787 6.23 -47.55 -6.68
N VAL A 788 5.61 -46.73 -5.86
CA VAL A 788 4.28 -46.17 -6.12
C VAL A 788 4.35 -44.66 -5.88
N MET A 789 3.74 -43.91 -6.78
CA MET A 789 3.55 -42.46 -6.57
C MET A 789 2.45 -42.24 -5.53
N GLN A 790 2.84 -41.81 -4.36
CA GLN A 790 1.90 -41.53 -3.25
C GLN A 790 1.69 -40.03 -3.14
N GLU A 791 0.43 -39.62 -3.07
CA GLU A 791 0.06 -38.24 -2.81
C GLU A 791 0.43 -37.85 -1.39
N VAL A 792 1.30 -36.83 -1.26
CA VAL A 792 1.68 -36.27 0.04
C VAL A 792 0.78 -35.07 0.34
N LYS A 793 0.08 -35.13 1.45
CA LYS A 793 -0.71 -34.00 1.96
C LYS A 793 0.25 -32.88 2.38
N ARG A 794 0.10 -31.71 1.77
CA ARG A 794 0.84 -30.49 2.10
C ARG A 794 0.22 -29.76 3.27
#